data_5fa8006676f00f5daee14e7e953d392e
#
_entry.id   5fa8006676f00f5daee14e7e953d392e
#
_cell.length_a   1.000
_cell.length_b   1.000
_cell.length_c   1.000
_cell.angle_alpha   90.00
_cell.angle_beta   90.00
_cell.angle_gamma   90.00
#
_symmetry.space_group_name_H-M   'P 1'
#
loop_
_entity.id
_entity.type
_entity.pdbx_description
1 polymer ?
#
loop_
_entity_poly.entity_id
_entity_poly.type
_entity_poly.pdbx_seq_one_letter_code
_entity_poly.pdbx_strand_id
1 'polypeptide(L)'
;FKESIQWLQWADYDKDFKGKDKPNVPVLGVGEGPKEFINHRDLGDAGSLVTTCTLSNLTHDTPAPGTSKQQTEGPLVATIPGAWAGDALDNLYNVGGPGSWKDGSEVWHSGLTYPQDYVNKNQMVIGLANGYAYNGANAWDGKKWDQTTDHRPTGYNARVSVDYSCKAEIYGSDGTITNVPIQGLVFADAEASSRRYGIKSWATSERQDEWVQATVKKTDGNRPPRWRVLDTMRSSACISKNTGKQVTTDGIVSDGGRTLRLMPSDEECVYQSGGSYSKPNGYGGPDAVMFMEGATSATITMQGAGYSAVALGLVVATDYGDAPDSYGIASSVFQPTWEGGEVRSTTDLFKVSPQARMNMDRVSPRLGAYIDAEPNQPFSTDALGDDTDDATNDEDSVTLPADGIRTEPGATYNLSPTCAGAGKVAGWIDWNHNGTFDAGEKSNEAPCASGKAQLSWTVPADVVRSVDGEDGVGSATYMRLRITADKNGNGQKPVGGTATGEVEDYRVAVRVPTLQLVKNVDNKYATAEVAGLGADQWTLTGGAGAYTATGNGTTGGPTVVRTGNNDLSETTANPAGAGYEMGQWSCEQAPGTVGENYSSSLSGATTDGRAQLQVRGTDRVLCTITNTAKPGSLTWNKVDSDGITPLAGTTWTLTGPSMPRNAT
;
A
#
# COMPACT_ATOMS: atom_id res chain seq x y z
N PHE A 1 -10.42 3.17 10.90
CA PHE A 1 -10.13 2.09 11.90
C PHE A 1 -10.75 0.73 11.50
N LYS A 2 -11.79 0.68 10.68
CA LYS A 2 -12.43 -0.58 10.25
C LYS A 2 -11.43 -1.51 9.58
N GLU A 3 -10.57 -0.94 8.79
CA GLU A 3 -9.51 -1.62 8.03
C GLU A 3 -8.36 -2.10 8.90
N SER A 4 -8.18 -1.47 10.05
CA SER A 4 -7.20 -1.91 11.05
C SER A 4 -7.67 -3.10 11.90
N ILE A 5 -8.94 -3.53 11.77
CA ILE A 5 -9.42 -4.72 12.44
C ILE A 5 -9.04 -5.95 11.64
N GLN A 6 -8.14 -6.75 12.18
CA GLN A 6 -7.90 -8.09 11.67
C GLN A 6 -8.88 -9.05 12.32
N TRP A 7 -9.90 -9.44 11.60
CA TRP A 7 -10.82 -10.48 12.03
C TRP A 7 -10.15 -11.86 12.01
N LEU A 8 -10.43 -12.65 13.02
CA LEU A 8 -9.85 -13.97 13.19
C LEU A 8 -10.75 -15.02 12.56
N GLN A 9 -10.13 -15.99 11.91
CA GLN A 9 -10.77 -17.17 11.34
C GLN A 9 -10.46 -18.40 12.17
N TRP A 10 -11.49 -19.13 12.55
CA TRP A 10 -11.38 -20.31 13.42
C TRP A 10 -11.52 -21.64 12.66
N ALA A 11 -11.64 -21.56 11.36
CA ALA A 11 -11.58 -22.66 10.40
C ALA A 11 -11.16 -22.16 9.02
N ASP A 12 -10.78 -23.08 8.15
CA ASP A 12 -10.44 -22.79 6.77
C ASP A 12 -11.69 -22.85 5.90
N TYR A 13 -12.00 -21.74 5.22
CA TYR A 13 -13.17 -21.67 4.36
C TYR A 13 -13.19 -22.71 3.26
N ASP A 14 -12.10 -22.77 2.50
CA ASP A 14 -12.03 -23.68 1.32
C ASP A 14 -12.01 -25.16 1.71
N LYS A 15 -11.38 -25.46 2.83
CA LYS A 15 -11.22 -26.82 3.33
C LYS A 15 -12.44 -27.32 4.12
N ASP A 16 -12.97 -26.45 4.97
CA ASP A 16 -13.93 -26.86 6.00
C ASP A 16 -15.38 -26.58 5.61
N PHE A 17 -15.63 -25.54 4.81
CA PHE A 17 -16.99 -25.08 4.47
C PHE A 17 -17.38 -25.30 3.02
N LYS A 18 -16.46 -25.18 2.07
CA LYS A 18 -16.78 -25.22 0.64
C LYS A 18 -17.41 -26.55 0.23
N GLY A 19 -18.58 -26.48 -0.36
CA GLY A 19 -19.31 -27.66 -0.86
C GLY A 19 -19.95 -28.54 0.24
N LYS A 20 -20.07 -28.04 1.46
CA LYS A 20 -20.72 -28.76 2.56
C LYS A 20 -22.09 -28.17 2.88
N ASP A 21 -23.05 -29.05 3.13
CA ASP A 21 -24.42 -28.68 3.54
C ASP A 21 -24.52 -28.12 4.97
N LYS A 22 -23.43 -28.15 5.74
CA LYS A 22 -23.42 -27.74 7.15
C LYS A 22 -22.45 -26.58 7.36
N PRO A 23 -22.94 -25.45 7.87
CA PRO A 23 -22.16 -24.26 8.11
C PRO A 23 -21.32 -24.30 9.40
N ASN A 24 -21.18 -25.44 10.06
CA ASN A 24 -20.53 -25.57 11.36
C ASN A 24 -19.42 -26.61 11.37
N VAL A 25 -18.29 -26.23 11.94
CA VAL A 25 -17.12 -27.10 12.11
C VAL A 25 -16.72 -27.15 13.56
N PRO A 26 -16.57 -28.35 14.18
CA PRO A 26 -16.05 -28.45 15.54
C PRO A 26 -14.68 -27.81 15.67
N VAL A 27 -14.51 -26.98 16.69
CA VAL A 27 -13.27 -26.22 16.94
C VAL A 27 -12.46 -26.81 18.08
N LEU A 28 -13.11 -26.97 19.22
CA LEU A 28 -12.49 -27.48 20.45
C LEU A 28 -13.51 -28.31 21.23
N GLY A 29 -13.07 -29.46 21.75
CA GLY A 29 -13.88 -30.33 22.59
C GLY A 29 -13.65 -30.07 24.08
N VAL A 30 -14.58 -30.57 24.90
CA VAL A 30 -14.46 -30.50 26.37
C VAL A 30 -13.29 -31.36 26.82
N GLY A 31 -12.40 -30.75 27.61
CA GLY A 31 -11.20 -31.45 28.10
C GLY A 31 -10.07 -31.60 27.08
N GLU A 32 -10.25 -31.08 25.90
CA GLU A 32 -9.15 -30.97 24.95
C GLU A 32 -8.13 -29.90 25.40
N GLY A 33 -6.87 -30.14 25.10
CA GLY A 33 -5.78 -29.21 25.41
C GLY A 33 -5.86 -27.93 24.54
N PRO A 34 -4.95 -26.98 24.77
CA PRO A 34 -4.90 -25.78 23.97
C PRO A 34 -4.77 -26.09 22.47
N LYS A 35 -5.49 -25.33 21.65
CA LYS A 35 -5.45 -25.45 20.19
C LYS A 35 -5.11 -24.10 19.58
N GLU A 36 -4.14 -24.09 18.69
CA GLU A 36 -3.70 -22.88 18.00
C GLU A 36 -4.38 -22.73 16.64
N PHE A 37 -4.70 -21.48 16.34
CA PHE A 37 -5.25 -21.03 15.06
C PHE A 37 -4.35 -19.92 14.52
N ILE A 38 -3.92 -20.10 13.27
CA ILE A 38 -2.98 -19.20 12.64
C ILE A 38 -3.71 -18.45 11.52
N ASN A 39 -3.68 -17.14 11.61
CA ASN A 39 -4.21 -16.25 10.59
C ASN A 39 -3.05 -15.52 9.92
N HIS A 40 -3.09 -15.42 8.60
CA HIS A 40 -2.08 -14.75 7.81
C HIS A 40 -2.67 -13.53 7.11
N ARG A 41 -1.95 -12.41 7.17
CA ARG A 41 -2.13 -11.28 6.28
C ARG A 41 -0.89 -11.20 5.40
N ASP A 42 -1.09 -11.29 4.10
CA ASP A 42 0.00 -11.22 3.13
C ASP A 42 0.53 -9.78 3.07
N LEU A 43 1.85 -9.64 3.20
CA LEU A 43 2.56 -8.38 3.06
C LEU A 43 3.40 -8.38 1.77
N GLY A 44 3.03 -9.24 0.82
CA GLY A 44 3.76 -9.42 -0.44
C GLY A 44 5.19 -9.88 -0.22
N ASP A 45 6.13 -9.33 -0.98
CA ASP A 45 7.57 -9.65 -0.87
C ASP A 45 8.15 -9.31 0.51
N ALA A 46 7.42 -8.53 1.30
CA ALA A 46 7.79 -8.21 2.68
C ALA A 46 7.59 -9.38 3.65
N GLY A 47 6.84 -10.40 3.25
CA GLY A 47 6.52 -11.54 4.11
C GLY A 47 5.06 -11.58 4.53
N SER A 48 4.78 -11.95 5.77
CA SER A 48 3.41 -12.08 6.29
C SER A 48 3.29 -11.57 7.72
N LEU A 49 2.20 -10.88 8.01
CA LEU A 49 1.75 -10.69 9.38
C LEU A 49 1.01 -11.96 9.83
N VAL A 50 1.57 -12.65 10.79
CA VAL A 50 1.06 -13.91 11.32
C VAL A 50 0.47 -13.67 12.69
N THR A 51 -0.84 -13.91 12.82
CA THR A 51 -1.53 -13.86 14.11
C THR A 51 -1.80 -15.29 14.58
N THR A 52 -1.24 -15.66 15.72
CA THR A 52 -1.47 -16.95 16.36
C THR A 52 -2.36 -16.76 17.58
N CYS A 53 -3.55 -17.33 17.54
CA CYS A 53 -4.50 -17.30 18.64
C CYS A 53 -4.68 -18.72 19.21
N THR A 54 -4.63 -18.85 20.50
CA THR A 54 -4.79 -20.11 21.22
C THR A 54 -6.13 -20.14 21.92
N LEU A 55 -6.95 -21.17 21.64
CA LEU A 55 -8.16 -21.49 22.40
C LEU A 55 -7.86 -22.53 23.46
N SER A 56 -8.41 -22.35 24.64
CA SER A 56 -8.21 -23.25 25.78
C SER A 56 -9.35 -23.16 26.83
N ASN A 57 -9.33 -24.04 27.76
CA ASN A 57 -10.23 -24.03 28.94
C ASN A 57 -11.71 -23.94 28.54
N LEU A 58 -12.10 -24.73 27.55
CA LEU A 58 -13.50 -24.81 27.14
C LEU A 58 -14.35 -25.38 28.27
N THR A 59 -15.39 -24.65 28.66
CA THR A 59 -16.39 -25.07 29.61
C THR A 59 -17.79 -24.84 29.03
N HIS A 60 -18.73 -25.60 29.52
CA HIS A 60 -20.15 -25.41 29.18
C HIS A 60 -21.06 -25.65 30.36
N ASP A 61 -22.18 -24.97 30.36
CA ASP A 61 -23.28 -25.18 31.28
C ASP A 61 -24.53 -25.44 30.44
N THR A 62 -24.85 -26.69 30.24
CA THR A 62 -26.04 -27.11 29.51
C THR A 62 -26.90 -27.98 30.43
N PRO A 63 -28.23 -27.86 30.40
CA PRO A 63 -29.09 -28.94 30.87
C PRO A 63 -28.73 -30.22 30.12
N ALA A 64 -28.90 -31.37 30.76
CA ALA A 64 -28.46 -32.67 30.27
C ALA A 64 -28.70 -32.83 28.74
N PRO A 65 -27.68 -33.28 27.98
CA PRO A 65 -27.75 -33.34 26.56
C PRO A 65 -28.88 -34.23 26.10
N GLY A 66 -29.77 -33.68 25.26
CA GLY A 66 -30.77 -34.48 24.56
C GLY A 66 -30.09 -35.40 23.53
N THR A 67 -30.75 -36.44 23.13
CA THR A 67 -30.25 -37.50 22.23
C THR A 67 -30.28 -37.14 20.74
N SER A 68 -30.35 -35.86 20.37
CA SER A 68 -30.43 -35.46 18.97
C SER A 68 -29.07 -35.53 18.24
N LYS A 69 -29.10 -35.92 16.96
CA LYS A 69 -27.95 -35.98 16.07
C LYS A 69 -27.10 -34.71 16.02
N GLN A 70 -27.63 -33.59 16.45
CA GLN A 70 -27.03 -32.26 16.38
C GLN A 70 -26.04 -31.98 17.51
N GLN A 71 -26.05 -32.76 18.56
CA GLN A 71 -25.10 -32.65 19.68
C GLN A 71 -23.73 -33.29 19.39
N THR A 72 -23.57 -33.91 18.22
CA THR A 72 -22.31 -34.57 17.84
C THR A 72 -21.24 -33.59 17.36
N GLU A 73 -21.59 -32.33 17.12
CA GLU A 73 -20.64 -31.32 16.61
C GLU A 73 -19.85 -30.62 17.73
N GLY A 74 -20.21 -30.85 18.98
CA GLY A 74 -19.50 -30.29 20.14
C GLY A 74 -20.03 -28.93 20.60
N PRO A 75 -19.53 -28.45 21.76
CA PRO A 75 -20.03 -27.23 22.37
C PRO A 75 -19.53 -25.95 21.67
N LEU A 76 -18.36 -25.99 21.05
CA LEU A 76 -17.78 -24.86 20.35
C LEU A 76 -17.53 -25.22 18.90
N VAL A 77 -18.16 -24.45 18.01
CA VAL A 77 -18.04 -24.63 16.56
C VAL A 77 -17.59 -23.35 15.89
N ALA A 78 -16.84 -23.47 14.80
CA ALA A 78 -16.66 -22.38 13.87
C ALA A 78 -17.87 -22.28 12.96
N THR A 79 -18.33 -21.09 12.74
CA THR A 79 -19.47 -20.78 11.85
C THR A 79 -19.15 -19.58 10.99
N ILE A 80 -19.87 -19.47 9.89
CA ILE A 80 -19.88 -18.27 9.08
C ILE A 80 -21.03 -17.43 9.60
N PRO A 81 -20.79 -16.32 10.32
CA PRO A 81 -21.85 -15.47 10.84
C PRO A 81 -22.71 -14.92 9.70
N GLY A 82 -23.96 -14.61 9.99
CA GLY A 82 -24.86 -14.00 8.99
C GLY A 82 -25.32 -14.93 7.88
N ALA A 83 -25.23 -16.24 8.06
CA ALA A 83 -25.86 -17.21 7.13
C ALA A 83 -27.36 -16.98 6.95
N TRP A 84 -27.95 -16.12 7.76
CA TRP A 84 -29.35 -15.71 7.76
C TRP A 84 -29.42 -14.21 7.43
N ALA A 85 -29.77 -13.92 6.21
CA ALA A 85 -29.82 -12.61 5.59
C ALA A 85 -30.09 -11.43 6.55
N GLY A 86 -29.19 -10.46 6.59
CA GLY A 86 -29.48 -9.15 7.15
C GLY A 86 -28.80 -8.82 8.46
N ASP A 87 -27.77 -9.53 8.84
CA ASP A 87 -26.97 -9.15 9.99
C ASP A 87 -26.11 -7.91 9.68
N ALA A 88 -25.99 -6.99 10.61
CA ALA A 88 -25.31 -5.73 10.39
C ALA A 88 -23.81 -5.92 10.15
N LEU A 89 -23.21 -6.89 10.82
CA LEU A 89 -21.79 -7.21 10.66
C LEU A 89 -21.46 -7.71 9.26
N ASP A 90 -22.34 -8.44 8.61
CA ASP A 90 -22.16 -8.95 7.26
C ASP A 90 -21.88 -7.84 6.26
N ASN A 91 -22.58 -6.72 6.42
CA ASN A 91 -22.56 -5.65 5.45
C ASN A 91 -21.40 -4.67 5.64
N LEU A 92 -20.94 -4.50 6.86
CA LEU A 92 -19.99 -3.45 7.19
C LEU A 92 -18.57 -3.95 7.38
N TYR A 93 -18.43 -5.22 7.79
CA TYR A 93 -17.14 -5.79 8.13
C TYR A 93 -16.80 -7.06 7.35
N ASN A 94 -17.61 -7.39 6.35
CA ASN A 94 -17.47 -8.63 5.61
C ASN A 94 -17.50 -9.87 6.53
N VAL A 95 -18.21 -9.74 7.65
CA VAL A 95 -18.43 -10.80 8.62
C VAL A 95 -19.68 -11.52 8.22
N GLY A 96 -19.59 -12.56 7.45
CA GLY A 96 -20.78 -13.25 7.09
C GLY A 96 -20.62 -14.31 6.03
N GLY A 97 -21.67 -15.06 5.91
CA GLY A 97 -21.74 -16.15 4.98
C GLY A 97 -22.39 -15.77 3.66
N PRO A 98 -22.31 -16.69 2.75
CA PRO A 98 -22.75 -16.53 1.37
C PRO A 98 -24.27 -16.41 1.19
N GLY A 99 -25.03 -16.56 2.23
CA GLY A 99 -26.48 -16.36 2.17
C GLY A 99 -26.94 -14.91 2.27
N SER A 100 -26.08 -13.98 2.66
CA SER A 100 -26.47 -12.63 3.05
C SER A 100 -25.48 -11.51 2.71
N TRP A 101 -24.52 -11.75 1.86
CA TRP A 101 -23.56 -10.72 1.52
C TRP A 101 -24.05 -9.82 0.36
N LYS A 102 -23.61 -8.58 0.36
CA LYS A 102 -23.74 -7.67 -0.78
C LYS A 102 -22.49 -7.75 -1.65
N ASP A 103 -22.69 -7.87 -2.96
CA ASP A 103 -21.62 -7.51 -3.87
C ASP A 103 -21.50 -5.97 -3.94
N GLY A 104 -20.43 -5.47 -4.52
CA GLY A 104 -20.22 -4.03 -4.70
C GLY A 104 -21.31 -3.31 -5.53
N SER A 105 -22.33 -4.04 -6.02
CA SER A 105 -23.48 -3.51 -6.74
C SER A 105 -24.70 -3.26 -5.84
N GLU A 106 -24.60 -3.43 -4.53
CA GLU A 106 -25.74 -3.33 -3.59
C GLU A 106 -26.81 -4.43 -3.78
N VAL A 107 -26.53 -5.47 -4.54
CA VAL A 107 -27.45 -6.59 -4.77
C VAL A 107 -27.28 -7.63 -3.69
N TRP A 108 -28.40 -8.03 -3.07
CA TRP A 108 -28.43 -9.12 -2.12
C TRP A 108 -28.39 -10.46 -2.85
N HIS A 109 -27.43 -11.29 -2.49
CA HIS A 109 -27.37 -12.66 -2.96
C HIS A 109 -28.03 -13.57 -1.93
N SER A 110 -29.17 -14.16 -2.29
CA SER A 110 -29.86 -15.15 -1.48
C SER A 110 -29.57 -16.56 -2.03
N GLY A 111 -29.06 -17.42 -1.18
CA GLY A 111 -28.86 -18.83 -1.51
C GLY A 111 -27.57 -19.39 -0.90
N LEU A 112 -27.56 -20.70 -0.67
CA LEU A 112 -26.41 -21.45 -0.13
C LEU A 112 -25.26 -21.66 -1.13
N THR A 113 -25.30 -21.02 -2.28
CA THR A 113 -24.22 -21.04 -3.26
C THR A 113 -23.26 -19.89 -2.99
N TYR A 114 -22.13 -20.23 -2.47
CA TYR A 114 -21.04 -19.30 -2.27
C TYR A 114 -20.58 -18.72 -3.60
N PRO A 115 -20.53 -17.39 -3.77
CA PRO A 115 -19.91 -16.82 -4.96
C PRO A 115 -18.48 -17.32 -5.04
N GLN A 116 -18.12 -17.78 -6.22
CA GLN A 116 -16.76 -18.29 -6.45
C GLN A 116 -15.70 -17.17 -6.34
N ASP A 117 -16.15 -15.92 -6.37
CA ASP A 117 -15.36 -14.71 -6.35
C ASP A 117 -15.66 -13.84 -5.12
N TYR A 118 -15.60 -14.41 -3.94
CA TYR A 118 -15.60 -13.60 -2.73
C TYR A 118 -14.35 -12.73 -2.75
N VAL A 119 -14.54 -11.44 -3.04
CA VAL A 119 -13.48 -10.50 -3.41
C VAL A 119 -12.44 -10.33 -2.31
N ASN A 120 -12.73 -10.77 -1.11
CA ASN A 120 -11.80 -10.63 0.01
C ASN A 120 -11.86 -11.80 0.98
N LYS A 121 -11.46 -12.97 0.50
CA LYS A 121 -11.37 -14.20 1.32
C LYS A 121 -10.54 -14.00 2.59
N ASN A 122 -9.55 -13.12 2.54
CA ASN A 122 -8.67 -12.80 3.66
C ASN A 122 -9.34 -11.93 4.73
N GLN A 123 -10.46 -11.30 4.41
CA GLN A 123 -11.26 -10.49 5.33
C GLN A 123 -12.55 -11.18 5.79
N MET A 124 -12.87 -12.35 5.22
CA MET A 124 -14.04 -13.12 5.68
C MET A 124 -13.84 -13.52 7.13
N VAL A 125 -14.85 -13.29 7.94
CA VAL A 125 -14.84 -13.71 9.34
C VAL A 125 -15.53 -15.06 9.48
N ILE A 126 -14.77 -16.03 9.97
CA ILE A 126 -15.31 -17.31 10.43
C ILE A 126 -15.35 -17.25 11.96
N GLY A 127 -16.50 -16.93 12.50
CA GLY A 127 -16.70 -16.71 13.93
C GLY A 127 -16.74 -18.00 14.75
N LEU A 128 -16.88 -17.83 16.05
CA LEU A 128 -17.15 -18.91 17.01
C LEU A 128 -18.62 -18.89 17.40
N ALA A 129 -19.22 -20.06 17.47
CA ALA A 129 -20.61 -20.21 17.90
C ALA A 129 -20.75 -21.21 19.04
N ASN A 130 -21.81 -21.01 19.83
CA ASN A 130 -22.30 -21.94 20.82
C ASN A 130 -22.95 -23.13 20.09
N GLY A 131 -22.22 -24.21 19.90
CA GLY A 131 -22.68 -25.38 19.16
C GLY A 131 -23.90 -26.06 19.78
N TYR A 132 -24.07 -25.95 21.07
CA TYR A 132 -25.24 -26.51 21.76
C TYR A 132 -26.49 -25.67 21.54
N ALA A 133 -26.40 -24.35 21.59
CA ALA A 133 -27.51 -23.47 21.29
C ALA A 133 -27.86 -23.50 19.81
N TYR A 134 -26.86 -23.44 18.96
CA TYR A 134 -26.99 -23.42 17.50
C TYR A 134 -27.69 -24.65 16.97
N ASN A 135 -27.32 -25.83 17.44
CA ASN A 135 -27.91 -27.08 17.02
C ASN A 135 -29.25 -27.37 17.70
N GLY A 136 -29.50 -26.82 18.87
CA GLY A 136 -30.74 -27.03 19.61
C GLY A 136 -31.92 -26.26 19.05
N ALA A 137 -31.67 -25.10 18.44
CA ALA A 137 -32.73 -24.27 17.85
C ALA A 137 -33.37 -24.90 16.60
N ASN A 138 -32.67 -25.79 15.92
CA ASN A 138 -33.12 -26.44 14.70
C ASN A 138 -33.68 -27.86 14.88
N ALA A 139 -34.17 -28.21 16.05
CA ALA A 139 -34.93 -29.45 16.22
C ALA A 139 -36.33 -29.35 15.54
N TRP A 140 -36.27 -29.02 14.22
CA TRP A 140 -37.42 -29.15 13.33
C TRP A 140 -37.53 -30.61 12.92
N ASP A 141 -38.53 -31.30 13.46
CA ASP A 141 -38.82 -32.70 13.11
C ASP A 141 -39.66 -32.82 11.82
N GLY A 142 -39.78 -31.72 11.04
CA GLY A 142 -40.62 -31.67 9.84
C GLY A 142 -42.12 -31.53 10.12
N LYS A 143 -42.52 -31.42 11.36
CA LYS A 143 -43.91 -31.21 11.77
C LYS A 143 -43.98 -29.93 12.61
N LYS A 144 -45.06 -29.19 12.42
CA LYS A 144 -45.40 -27.93 13.08
C LYS A 144 -44.76 -27.79 14.45
N TRP A 145 -44.28 -26.58 14.74
CA TRP A 145 -44.01 -26.12 16.12
C TRP A 145 -45.21 -26.46 16.99
N ASP A 146 -45.20 -27.63 17.58
CA ASP A 146 -46.18 -27.99 18.57
C ASP A 146 -45.73 -27.43 19.91
N GLN A 147 -46.28 -26.29 20.26
CA GLN A 147 -46.08 -25.63 21.56
C GLN A 147 -46.58 -26.44 22.75
N THR A 148 -47.21 -27.60 22.50
CA THR A 148 -47.88 -28.39 23.51
C THR A 148 -47.10 -29.64 23.96
N THR A 149 -46.05 -30.04 23.25
CA THR A 149 -45.26 -31.20 23.58
C THR A 149 -43.92 -30.80 24.18
N ASP A 150 -43.46 -31.54 25.15
CA ASP A 150 -42.33 -31.34 26.03
C ASP A 150 -40.93 -31.42 25.32
N HIS A 151 -40.90 -31.13 24.03
CA HIS A 151 -39.70 -31.09 23.23
C HIS A 151 -39.07 -29.68 23.26
N ARG A 152 -38.57 -29.36 24.46
CA ARG A 152 -37.74 -28.17 24.62
C ARG A 152 -36.50 -28.34 23.75
N PRO A 153 -36.16 -27.37 22.91
CA PRO A 153 -34.86 -27.38 22.23
C PRO A 153 -33.79 -27.54 23.30
N THR A 154 -32.97 -28.56 23.17
CA THR A 154 -31.94 -28.90 24.17
C THR A 154 -30.87 -27.80 24.30
N GLY A 155 -30.83 -26.82 23.41
CA GLY A 155 -29.93 -25.68 23.44
C GLY A 155 -30.46 -24.43 24.14
N TYR A 156 -31.70 -24.42 24.60
CA TYR A 156 -32.23 -23.30 25.38
C TYR A 156 -31.44 -23.13 26.65
N ASN A 157 -30.85 -21.94 26.84
CA ASN A 157 -29.96 -21.62 27.96
C ASN A 157 -28.58 -22.31 27.91
N ALA A 158 -28.18 -22.92 26.84
CA ALA A 158 -26.83 -23.43 26.71
C ALA A 158 -25.82 -22.28 26.83
N ARG A 159 -24.85 -22.46 27.69
CA ARG A 159 -23.75 -21.52 27.87
C ARG A 159 -22.43 -22.23 27.56
N VAL A 160 -21.62 -21.59 26.76
CA VAL A 160 -20.28 -22.06 26.38
C VAL A 160 -19.29 -20.94 26.66
N SER A 161 -18.17 -21.29 27.29
CA SER A 161 -17.10 -20.35 27.58
C SER A 161 -15.76 -20.92 27.12
N VAL A 162 -14.94 -20.10 26.49
CA VAL A 162 -13.61 -20.47 26.04
C VAL A 162 -12.63 -19.33 26.27
N ASP A 163 -11.44 -19.67 26.70
CA ASP A 163 -10.34 -18.72 26.79
C ASP A 163 -9.65 -18.60 25.44
N TYR A 164 -9.30 -17.38 25.06
CA TYR A 164 -8.42 -17.14 23.92
C TYR A 164 -7.34 -16.12 24.25
N SER A 165 -6.19 -16.30 23.64
CA SER A 165 -5.06 -15.37 23.70
C SER A 165 -4.40 -15.30 22.34
N CYS A 166 -3.98 -14.12 21.95
CA CYS A 166 -3.36 -13.91 20.63
C CYS A 166 -1.98 -13.28 20.78
N LYS A 167 -1.10 -13.58 19.82
CA LYS A 167 0.15 -12.88 19.53
C LYS A 167 0.21 -12.59 18.04
N ALA A 168 0.90 -11.53 17.68
CA ALA A 168 1.14 -11.16 16.29
C ALA A 168 2.64 -11.04 16.03
N GLU A 169 3.09 -11.51 14.87
CA GLU A 169 4.49 -11.52 14.44
C GLU A 169 4.58 -11.24 12.95
N ILE A 170 5.58 -10.48 12.53
CA ILE A 170 5.92 -10.36 11.12
C ILE A 170 6.96 -11.42 10.79
N TYR A 171 6.65 -12.27 9.83
CA TYR A 171 7.54 -13.24 9.22
C TYR A 171 8.08 -12.64 7.92
N GLY A 172 9.30 -12.13 7.96
CA GLY A 172 9.95 -11.57 6.78
C GLY A 172 10.33 -12.63 5.76
N SER A 173 10.37 -12.25 4.49
CA SER A 173 10.83 -13.12 3.39
C SER A 173 12.29 -13.57 3.55
N ASP A 174 13.07 -12.86 4.34
CA ASP A 174 14.45 -13.19 4.70
C ASP A 174 14.57 -14.13 5.92
N GLY A 175 13.44 -14.63 6.43
CA GLY A 175 13.38 -15.52 7.60
C GLY A 175 13.44 -14.81 8.95
N THR A 176 13.43 -13.49 8.99
CA THR A 176 13.33 -12.73 10.25
C THR A 176 11.93 -12.86 10.85
N ILE A 177 11.85 -12.91 12.19
CA ILE A 177 10.59 -12.90 12.92
C ILE A 177 10.61 -11.71 13.88
N THR A 178 9.64 -10.83 13.75
CA THR A 178 9.51 -9.64 14.57
C THR A 178 8.17 -9.63 15.29
N ASN A 179 8.21 -9.51 16.63
CA ASN A 179 6.99 -9.41 17.43
C ASN A 179 6.29 -8.08 17.17
N VAL A 180 4.98 -8.15 16.92
CA VAL A 180 4.10 -7.00 16.78
C VAL A 180 3.28 -6.84 18.04
N PRO A 181 3.31 -5.68 18.71
CA PRO A 181 2.45 -5.42 19.86
C PRO A 181 0.98 -5.41 19.46
N ILE A 182 0.14 -6.11 20.19
CA ILE A 182 -1.32 -6.09 20.03
C ILE A 182 -1.89 -4.97 20.91
N GLN A 183 -2.65 -4.06 20.33
CA GLN A 183 -3.25 -2.93 21.05
C GLN A 183 -4.44 -3.34 21.92
N GLY A 184 -5.10 -4.40 21.54
CA GLY A 184 -6.26 -4.95 22.19
C GLY A 184 -6.99 -5.92 21.32
N LEU A 185 -8.02 -6.52 21.88
CA LEU A 185 -8.86 -7.50 21.22
C LEU A 185 -10.21 -6.89 20.89
N VAL A 186 -10.79 -7.36 19.78
CA VAL A 186 -12.12 -6.95 19.32
C VAL A 186 -13.08 -8.11 19.47
N PHE A 187 -14.30 -7.84 19.91
CA PHE A 187 -15.39 -8.79 19.83
C PHE A 187 -16.69 -8.10 19.42
N ALA A 188 -17.50 -8.83 18.71
CA ALA A 188 -18.81 -8.38 18.27
C ALA A 188 -19.82 -9.52 18.39
N ASP A 189 -21.08 -9.18 18.62
CA ASP A 189 -22.19 -10.11 18.44
C ASP A 189 -22.34 -10.36 16.95
N ALA A 190 -22.02 -11.56 16.50
CA ALA A 190 -22.01 -11.91 15.08
C ALA A 190 -23.35 -12.43 14.59
N GLU A 191 -24.25 -12.71 15.49
CA GLU A 191 -25.64 -13.04 15.24
C GLU A 191 -26.50 -12.32 16.28
N ALA A 192 -27.48 -11.58 15.82
CA ALA A 192 -28.27 -10.70 16.66
C ALA A 192 -28.89 -11.44 17.87
N SER A 193 -28.41 -11.13 19.03
CA SER A 193 -28.94 -11.69 20.27
C SER A 193 -30.38 -11.25 20.51
N SER A 194 -31.19 -12.15 21.02
CA SER A 194 -32.60 -11.89 21.29
C SER A 194 -32.99 -12.01 22.75
N ARG A 195 -33.87 -11.12 23.18
CA ARG A 195 -34.57 -11.22 24.47
C ARG A 195 -35.96 -11.76 24.22
N ARG A 196 -36.24 -12.97 24.67
CA ARG A 196 -37.55 -13.60 24.46
C ARG A 196 -38.41 -13.48 25.71
N TYR A 197 -39.22 -12.43 25.75
CA TYR A 197 -40.27 -12.30 26.76
C TYR A 197 -41.50 -13.11 26.33
N GLY A 198 -41.92 -14.02 27.18
CA GLY A 198 -43.32 -14.48 27.10
C GLY A 198 -43.58 -15.73 26.30
N ILE A 199 -42.67 -16.65 26.16
CA ILE A 199 -43.06 -18.06 25.87
C ILE A 199 -43.64 -18.62 27.16
N LYS A 200 -44.94 -18.38 27.33
CA LYS A 200 -45.59 -18.42 28.66
C LYS A 200 -45.82 -19.79 29.25
N SER A 201 -45.66 -20.87 28.53
CA SER A 201 -46.16 -22.16 29.04
C SER A 201 -45.12 -23.13 29.59
N TRP A 202 -43.86 -22.86 29.39
CA TRP A 202 -42.79 -23.77 29.81
C TRP A 202 -41.45 -23.11 30.16
N ALA A 203 -41.41 -21.81 30.17
CA ALA A 203 -40.26 -21.06 30.55
C ALA A 203 -40.24 -20.80 32.04
N THR A 204 -39.45 -21.52 32.77
CA THR A 204 -39.09 -21.15 34.12
C THR A 204 -38.08 -20.01 34.03
N SER A 205 -38.56 -18.88 34.16
CA SER A 205 -38.13 -17.59 34.68
C SER A 205 -36.75 -17.02 34.44
N GLU A 206 -35.65 -17.69 34.16
CA GLU A 206 -34.39 -17.05 34.44
C GLU A 206 -33.33 -17.00 33.34
N ARG A 207 -33.47 -17.67 32.18
CA ARG A 207 -32.35 -17.76 31.24
C ARG A 207 -32.75 -17.91 29.80
N GLN A 208 -33.67 -17.08 29.31
CA GLN A 208 -34.09 -17.12 27.89
C GLN A 208 -33.41 -16.05 27.03
N ASP A 209 -32.61 -15.22 27.66
CA ASP A 209 -31.93 -14.16 26.94
C ASP A 209 -30.67 -14.70 26.26
N GLU A 210 -30.51 -14.39 25.02
CA GLU A 210 -29.23 -14.55 24.33
C GLU A 210 -28.33 -13.38 24.66
N TRP A 211 -27.05 -13.66 24.79
CA TRP A 211 -26.04 -12.66 25.00
C TRP A 211 -24.65 -13.23 24.73
N VAL A 212 -23.74 -12.34 24.38
CA VAL A 212 -22.33 -12.62 24.26
C VAL A 212 -21.56 -11.76 25.25
N GLN A 213 -20.46 -12.29 25.79
CA GLN A 213 -19.69 -11.64 26.85
C GLN A 213 -18.23 -11.88 26.69
N ALA A 214 -17.42 -10.85 26.92
CA ALA A 214 -15.98 -10.98 27.06
C ALA A 214 -15.55 -10.64 28.50
N THR A 215 -14.67 -11.46 29.06
CA THR A 215 -14.01 -11.22 30.36
C THR A 215 -12.50 -11.17 30.13
N VAL A 216 -11.90 -10.00 30.26
CA VAL A 216 -10.47 -9.82 30.02
C VAL A 216 -9.65 -10.49 31.13
N LYS A 217 -8.75 -11.38 30.73
CA LYS A 217 -7.87 -12.11 31.63
C LYS A 217 -6.53 -11.42 31.83
N LYS A 218 -5.93 -10.98 30.71
CA LYS A 218 -4.61 -10.38 30.73
C LYS A 218 -4.63 -9.08 29.92
N THR A 219 -4.04 -8.06 30.53
CA THR A 219 -3.80 -6.77 29.89
C THR A 219 -2.32 -6.45 29.98
N ASP A 220 -1.85 -5.56 29.12
CA ASP A 220 -0.53 -4.99 29.29
C ASP A 220 -0.46 -4.21 30.62
N GLY A 221 0.55 -4.54 31.45
CA GLY A 221 0.73 -3.93 32.78
C GLY A 221 -0.33 -4.26 33.82
N ASN A 222 -1.15 -5.31 33.65
CA ASN A 222 -2.17 -5.80 34.59
C ASN A 222 -3.25 -4.78 34.99
N ARG A 223 -3.46 -3.75 34.16
CA ARG A 223 -4.51 -2.73 34.36
C ARG A 223 -5.88 -3.29 33.96
N PRO A 224 -6.99 -2.81 34.51
CA PRO A 224 -8.30 -3.12 33.97
C PRO A 224 -8.36 -2.67 32.49
N PRO A 225 -9.05 -3.44 31.63
CA PRO A 225 -9.21 -3.04 30.24
C PRO A 225 -10.03 -1.76 30.14
N ARG A 226 -9.83 -1.02 29.06
CA ARG A 226 -10.76 0.02 28.68
C ARG A 226 -11.67 -0.54 27.59
N TRP A 227 -12.96 -0.57 27.89
CA TRP A 227 -13.97 -0.94 26.92
C TRP A 227 -14.31 0.24 26.06
N ARG A 228 -14.28 0.06 24.75
CA ARG A 228 -14.66 1.10 23.80
C ARG A 228 -15.65 0.57 22.79
N VAL A 229 -16.65 1.37 22.46
CA VAL A 229 -17.57 1.13 21.34
C VAL A 229 -16.86 1.60 20.08
N LEU A 230 -16.54 0.67 19.19
CA LEU A 230 -16.02 0.98 17.87
C LEU A 230 -17.16 1.34 16.91
N ASP A 231 -18.24 0.54 16.94
CA ASP A 231 -19.40 0.78 16.09
C ASP A 231 -20.68 0.19 16.71
N THR A 232 -21.81 0.69 16.27
CA THR A 232 -23.15 0.19 16.63
C THR A 232 -24.04 0.18 15.40
N MET A 233 -24.74 -0.92 15.19
CA MET A 233 -25.53 -1.16 13.99
C MET A 233 -26.90 -1.72 14.32
N ARG A 234 -27.90 -1.31 13.59
CA ARG A 234 -29.24 -1.89 13.67
C ARG A 234 -30.08 -1.56 12.44
N SER A 235 -31.04 -2.40 12.16
CA SER A 235 -32.09 -2.05 11.20
C SER A 235 -32.96 -0.92 11.76
N SER A 236 -33.38 -0.01 10.90
CA SER A 236 -34.38 1.01 11.24
C SER A 236 -35.73 0.38 11.62
N ALA A 237 -35.99 -0.86 11.18
CA ALA A 237 -37.20 -1.63 11.50
C ALA A 237 -37.10 -2.42 12.81
N CYS A 238 -35.97 -2.35 13.50
CA CYS A 238 -35.73 -3.01 14.78
C CYS A 238 -36.47 -2.29 15.93
N ILE A 239 -37.79 -2.54 16.03
CA ILE A 239 -38.68 -1.89 16.98
C ILE A 239 -39.18 -2.95 17.96
N SER A 240 -39.13 -2.65 19.27
CA SER A 240 -39.70 -3.51 20.31
C SER A 240 -41.21 -3.63 20.18
N LYS A 241 -41.71 -4.86 20.28
CA LYS A 241 -43.16 -5.12 20.37
C LYS A 241 -43.78 -4.49 21.58
N ASN A 242 -43.03 -4.42 22.68
CA ASN A 242 -43.57 -4.01 23.98
C ASN A 242 -43.67 -2.52 24.10
N THR A 243 -42.66 -1.81 23.61
CA THR A 243 -42.49 -0.37 23.86
C THR A 243 -42.69 0.49 22.64
N GLY A 244 -42.73 -0.08 21.42
CA GLY A 244 -42.76 0.64 20.17
C GLY A 244 -41.48 1.48 19.90
N LYS A 245 -40.44 1.33 20.72
CA LYS A 245 -39.17 2.02 20.56
C LYS A 245 -38.15 1.15 19.84
N GLN A 246 -37.14 1.79 19.28
CA GLN A 246 -36.03 1.05 18.70
C GLN A 246 -35.28 0.26 19.79
N VAL A 247 -34.99 -0.99 19.49
CA VAL A 247 -34.16 -1.85 20.34
C VAL A 247 -32.71 -1.45 20.13
N THR A 248 -31.94 -1.41 21.21
CA THR A 248 -30.52 -1.09 21.25
C THR A 248 -29.76 -2.20 21.95
N THR A 249 -28.44 -2.14 21.94
CA THR A 249 -27.58 -3.06 22.70
C THR A 249 -27.11 -2.39 23.97
N ASP A 250 -27.36 -3.03 25.11
CA ASP A 250 -26.79 -2.65 26.38
C ASP A 250 -25.42 -3.33 26.59
N GLY A 251 -24.43 -2.53 26.92
CA GLY A 251 -23.15 -3.02 27.44
C GLY A 251 -23.20 -3.14 28.96
N ILE A 252 -23.27 -4.34 29.49
CA ILE A 252 -23.34 -4.58 30.92
C ILE A 252 -21.95 -4.84 31.48
N VAL A 253 -21.43 -3.87 32.22
CA VAL A 253 -20.11 -3.94 32.83
C VAL A 253 -20.21 -4.56 34.23
N SER A 254 -19.32 -5.51 34.53
CA SER A 254 -19.25 -6.23 35.79
C SER A 254 -17.81 -6.63 36.13
N ASP A 255 -17.64 -7.36 37.23
CA ASP A 255 -16.34 -7.89 37.70
C ASP A 255 -15.24 -6.81 37.76
N GLY A 256 -15.56 -5.70 38.41
CA GLY A 256 -14.62 -4.59 38.55
C GLY A 256 -14.16 -3.96 37.23
N GLY A 257 -14.98 -4.04 36.21
CA GLY A 257 -14.66 -3.51 34.86
C GLY A 257 -13.98 -4.51 33.94
N ARG A 258 -13.75 -5.75 34.37
CA ARG A 258 -13.08 -6.75 33.53
C ARG A 258 -14.03 -7.46 32.57
N THR A 259 -15.31 -7.45 32.82
CA THR A 259 -16.33 -8.15 32.07
C THR A 259 -17.28 -7.16 31.42
N LEU A 260 -17.55 -7.36 30.14
CA LEU A 260 -18.59 -6.67 29.40
C LEU A 260 -19.44 -7.69 28.65
N ARG A 261 -20.77 -7.58 28.84
CA ARG A 261 -21.78 -8.38 28.16
C ARG A 261 -22.57 -7.50 27.21
N LEU A 262 -22.76 -7.99 26.00
CA LEU A 262 -23.66 -7.41 25.01
C LEU A 262 -25.01 -8.08 25.14
N MET A 263 -26.07 -7.29 25.25
CA MET A 263 -27.42 -7.78 25.43
C MET A 263 -28.41 -6.79 24.82
N PRO A 264 -29.43 -7.25 24.08
CA PRO A 264 -30.46 -6.33 23.58
C PRO A 264 -31.20 -5.67 24.73
N SER A 265 -31.53 -4.39 24.57
CA SER A 265 -32.23 -3.60 25.60
C SER A 265 -33.69 -4.00 25.81
N ASP A 266 -34.30 -4.69 24.86
CA ASP A 266 -35.69 -5.14 24.89
C ASP A 266 -35.85 -6.42 24.06
N GLU A 267 -37.11 -6.87 23.86
CA GLU A 267 -37.40 -8.01 22.99
C GLU A 267 -36.84 -7.83 21.58
N GLU A 268 -36.51 -8.97 20.98
CA GLU A 268 -36.09 -9.09 19.58
C GLU A 268 -36.85 -8.13 18.66
N CYS A 269 -36.13 -7.56 17.71
CA CYS A 269 -36.72 -6.78 16.62
C CYS A 269 -37.81 -7.59 15.94
N VAL A 270 -38.99 -7.08 15.96
CA VAL A 270 -40.10 -7.71 15.25
C VAL A 270 -39.86 -7.62 13.76
N TYR A 271 -39.45 -8.70 13.15
CA TYR A 271 -39.65 -8.85 11.72
C TYR A 271 -41.14 -8.84 11.45
N GLN A 272 -41.64 -7.79 10.80
CA GLN A 272 -43.03 -7.75 10.42
C GLN A 272 -43.33 -8.99 9.57
N SER A 273 -44.32 -9.75 9.97
CA SER A 273 -44.79 -10.93 9.27
C SER A 273 -45.01 -10.60 7.79
N GLY A 274 -44.25 -11.25 6.90
CA GLY A 274 -44.24 -10.99 5.47
C GLY A 274 -43.10 -10.11 4.96
N GLY A 275 -42.24 -9.58 5.85
CA GLY A 275 -41.00 -8.94 5.45
C GLY A 275 -39.95 -10.02 5.19
N SER A 276 -39.60 -10.22 3.95
CA SER A 276 -38.43 -10.96 3.56
C SER A 276 -37.23 -10.33 4.28
N TYR A 277 -36.33 -11.15 4.83
CA TYR A 277 -34.99 -10.78 5.30
C TYR A 277 -34.15 -10.11 4.18
N SER A 278 -34.68 -10.07 2.99
CA SER A 278 -34.08 -9.61 1.75
C SER A 278 -34.28 -8.13 1.43
N LYS A 279 -34.60 -7.27 2.39
CA LYS A 279 -34.70 -5.85 2.07
C LYS A 279 -33.31 -5.21 2.14
N PRO A 280 -32.93 -4.42 1.13
CA PRO A 280 -31.60 -3.80 1.02
C PRO A 280 -31.21 -2.84 2.14
N ASN A 281 -32.07 -2.56 3.11
CA ASN A 281 -31.81 -1.76 4.29
C ASN A 281 -31.94 -2.57 5.59
N GLY A 282 -31.96 -3.87 5.50
CA GLY A 282 -32.16 -4.75 6.63
C GLY A 282 -30.85 -5.10 7.31
N TYR A 283 -30.32 -4.20 8.07
CA TYR A 283 -29.46 -4.60 9.17
C TYR A 283 -30.34 -5.40 10.13
N GLY A 284 -29.82 -6.52 10.66
CA GLY A 284 -30.52 -7.35 11.62
C GLY A 284 -30.78 -6.66 12.96
N GLY A 285 -30.66 -7.39 14.03
CA GLY A 285 -30.81 -6.87 15.38
C GLY A 285 -29.82 -5.76 15.73
N PRO A 286 -29.90 -5.24 16.96
CA PRO A 286 -28.93 -4.27 17.42
C PRO A 286 -27.63 -4.98 17.75
N ASP A 287 -26.57 -4.67 17.01
CA ASP A 287 -25.23 -5.19 17.22
C ASP A 287 -24.28 -4.08 17.66
N ALA A 288 -23.21 -4.48 18.35
CA ALA A 288 -22.12 -3.58 18.72
C ALA A 288 -20.77 -4.26 18.52
N VAL A 289 -19.83 -3.50 18.00
CA VAL A 289 -18.43 -3.89 17.91
C VAL A 289 -17.67 -3.23 19.06
N MET A 290 -17.05 -4.06 19.90
CA MET A 290 -16.37 -3.63 21.10
C MET A 290 -14.87 -3.87 21.03
N PHE A 291 -14.12 -2.90 21.49
CA PHE A 291 -12.68 -2.97 21.62
C PHE A 291 -12.28 -3.09 23.09
N MET A 292 -11.51 -4.11 23.38
CA MET A 292 -10.88 -4.37 24.69
C MET A 292 -9.47 -3.78 24.68
N GLU A 293 -9.37 -2.46 24.79
CA GLU A 293 -8.09 -1.76 24.73
C GLU A 293 -7.11 -2.28 25.80
N GLY A 294 -5.93 -2.69 25.36
CA GLY A 294 -4.87 -3.25 26.17
C GLY A 294 -5.00 -4.76 26.49
N ALA A 295 -6.06 -5.43 26.02
CA ALA A 295 -6.24 -6.85 26.26
C ALA A 295 -5.43 -7.70 25.29
N THR A 296 -4.76 -8.73 25.80
CA THR A 296 -4.07 -9.76 25.01
C THR A 296 -4.66 -11.16 25.22
N SER A 297 -5.56 -11.31 26.19
CA SER A 297 -6.25 -12.57 26.51
C SER A 297 -7.59 -12.28 27.16
N ALA A 298 -8.62 -13.03 26.76
CA ALA A 298 -9.96 -12.93 27.31
C ALA A 298 -10.64 -14.30 27.35
N THR A 299 -11.68 -14.42 28.18
CA THR A 299 -12.68 -15.48 28.10
C THR A 299 -13.88 -14.96 27.35
N ILE A 300 -14.28 -15.64 26.31
CA ILE A 300 -15.54 -15.39 25.62
C ILE A 300 -16.59 -16.36 26.15
N THR A 301 -17.75 -15.82 26.46
CA THR A 301 -18.91 -16.61 26.89
C THR A 301 -20.10 -16.29 26.00
N MET A 302 -20.72 -17.31 25.48
CA MET A 302 -21.92 -17.22 24.65
C MET A 302 -23.05 -17.95 25.34
N GLN A 303 -24.18 -17.29 25.57
CA GLN A 303 -25.41 -17.92 26.01
C GLN A 303 -26.42 -17.85 24.89
N GLY A 304 -26.90 -18.99 24.51
CA GLY A 304 -27.84 -19.10 23.40
C GLY A 304 -29.23 -19.56 23.83
N ALA A 305 -30.21 -19.06 23.12
CA ALA A 305 -31.56 -19.58 23.03
C ALA A 305 -31.95 -19.85 21.55
N GLY A 306 -30.97 -19.75 20.69
CA GLY A 306 -31.02 -19.93 19.25
C GLY A 306 -29.60 -19.94 18.69
N TYR A 307 -29.39 -19.31 17.56
CA TYR A 307 -28.05 -19.08 17.03
C TYR A 307 -27.34 -18.04 17.88
N SER A 308 -26.19 -18.38 18.40
CA SER A 308 -25.39 -17.45 19.21
C SER A 308 -23.94 -17.58 18.77
N ALA A 309 -23.42 -16.52 18.21
CA ALA A 309 -22.10 -16.48 17.63
C ALA A 309 -21.38 -15.17 17.94
N VAL A 310 -20.07 -15.20 17.94
CA VAL A 310 -19.20 -14.03 18.10
C VAL A 310 -18.20 -13.94 16.95
N ALA A 311 -17.96 -12.74 16.50
CA ALA A 311 -16.79 -12.41 15.72
C ALA A 311 -15.69 -11.91 16.65
N LEU A 312 -14.49 -12.41 16.48
CA LEU A 312 -13.33 -12.03 17.26
C LEU A 312 -12.26 -11.44 16.33
N GLY A 313 -11.58 -10.43 16.80
CA GLY A 313 -10.55 -9.75 16.06
C GLY A 313 -9.50 -9.11 16.98
N LEU A 314 -8.54 -8.50 16.34
CA LEU A 314 -7.55 -7.65 17.01
C LEU A 314 -7.29 -6.42 16.14
N VAL A 315 -6.79 -5.37 16.75
CA VAL A 315 -6.41 -4.16 16.01
C VAL A 315 -4.93 -4.23 15.69
N VAL A 316 -4.62 -4.12 14.41
CA VAL A 316 -3.27 -3.95 13.88
C VAL A 316 -3.32 -2.85 12.84
N ALA A 317 -2.89 -1.66 13.20
CA ALA A 317 -2.75 -0.55 12.28
C ALA A 317 -1.46 -0.74 11.49
N THR A 318 -1.55 -0.66 10.18
CA THR A 318 -0.43 -0.83 9.25
C THR A 318 -0.47 0.29 8.24
N ASP A 319 0.63 0.91 8.07
CA ASP A 319 0.92 1.92 7.08
C ASP A 319 1.74 1.30 5.95
N TYR A 320 1.50 1.68 4.70
CA TYR A 320 2.16 1.16 3.51
C TYR A 320 2.65 2.31 2.64
N GLY A 321 3.84 2.13 2.04
CA GLY A 321 4.24 3.00 0.95
C GLY A 321 3.48 2.63 -0.34
N ASP A 322 3.18 3.59 -1.17
CA ASP A 322 2.27 3.50 -2.30
C ASP A 322 2.92 3.64 -3.70
N ALA A 323 4.26 3.72 -3.77
CA ALA A 323 4.98 3.69 -5.04
C ALA A 323 4.55 2.50 -5.92
N PRO A 324 4.75 2.55 -7.25
CA PRO A 324 4.41 1.46 -8.15
C PRO A 324 4.94 0.10 -7.71
N ASP A 325 4.25 -0.97 -8.07
CA ASP A 325 4.52 -2.35 -7.64
C ASP A 325 5.96 -2.83 -7.88
N SER A 326 6.63 -2.27 -8.89
CA SER A 326 8.04 -2.57 -9.20
C SER A 326 9.00 -2.23 -8.05
N TYR A 327 8.65 -1.25 -7.20
CA TYR A 327 9.45 -0.85 -6.03
C TYR A 327 9.24 -1.75 -4.81
N GLY A 328 8.35 -2.73 -4.93
CA GLY A 328 8.05 -3.71 -3.89
C GLY A 328 7.29 -3.13 -2.70
N ILE A 329 6.77 -4.04 -1.88
CA ILE A 329 5.95 -3.69 -0.71
C ILE A 329 6.83 -3.30 0.46
N ALA A 330 6.56 -2.13 1.03
CA ALA A 330 7.06 -1.70 2.32
C ALA A 330 5.89 -1.41 3.24
N SER A 331 5.97 -1.88 4.47
CA SER A 331 4.92 -1.64 5.47
C SER A 331 5.52 -1.40 6.85
N SER A 332 4.78 -0.68 7.67
CA SER A 332 5.11 -0.44 9.06
C SER A 332 3.87 -0.62 9.93
N VAL A 333 3.95 -1.46 10.94
CA VAL A 333 2.91 -1.51 11.96
C VAL A 333 3.11 -0.35 12.92
N PHE A 334 2.05 0.33 13.28
CA PHE A 334 2.13 1.42 14.24
C PHE A 334 1.11 1.30 15.37
N GLN A 335 1.26 2.11 16.41
CA GLN A 335 0.46 2.03 17.62
C GLN A 335 -0.27 3.35 17.86
N PRO A 336 -1.50 3.54 17.31
CA PRO A 336 -2.30 4.73 17.62
C PRO A 336 -2.74 4.71 19.08
N THR A 337 -3.06 5.86 19.63
CA THR A 337 -3.85 5.97 20.85
C THR A 337 -5.33 6.01 20.50
N TRP A 338 -6.19 5.82 21.47
CA TRP A 338 -7.63 5.77 21.25
C TRP A 338 -8.35 6.85 22.03
N GLU A 339 -9.34 7.46 21.38
CA GLU A 339 -10.22 8.46 21.96
C GLU A 339 -11.69 8.07 21.80
N GLY A 340 -12.54 8.57 22.69
CA GLY A 340 -13.99 8.32 22.61
C GLY A 340 -14.41 6.89 22.93
N GLY A 341 -15.66 6.61 22.78
CA GLY A 341 -16.27 5.28 22.87
C GLY A 341 -16.19 4.58 24.23
N GLU A 342 -15.68 5.21 25.28
CA GLU A 342 -15.37 4.55 26.54
C GLU A 342 -16.63 4.13 27.31
N VAL A 343 -16.66 2.86 27.75
CA VAL A 343 -17.75 2.27 28.51
C VAL A 343 -17.22 1.83 29.88
N ARG A 344 -17.59 2.55 30.93
CA ARG A 344 -17.12 2.32 32.33
C ARG A 344 -18.16 1.67 33.22
N SER A 345 -19.40 1.72 32.82
CA SER A 345 -20.55 1.19 33.56
C SER A 345 -21.60 0.71 32.58
N THR A 346 -22.58 -0.05 33.09
CA THR A 346 -23.70 -0.48 32.25
C THR A 346 -24.37 0.68 31.55
N THR A 347 -24.44 0.62 30.23
CA THR A 347 -24.95 1.70 29.39
C THR A 347 -25.53 1.17 28.08
N ASP A 348 -26.47 1.90 27.54
CA ASP A 348 -26.93 1.74 26.16
C ASP A 348 -25.82 2.19 25.21
N LEU A 349 -25.25 1.25 24.46
CA LEU A 349 -24.09 1.48 23.60
C LEU A 349 -24.40 2.42 22.44
N PHE A 350 -25.65 2.49 22.01
CA PHE A 350 -26.10 3.41 20.96
C PHE A 350 -26.15 4.87 21.41
N LYS A 351 -26.00 5.14 22.69
CA LYS A 351 -25.92 6.48 23.25
C LYS A 351 -24.50 6.92 23.55
N VAL A 352 -23.51 6.04 23.35
CA VAL A 352 -22.11 6.40 23.50
C VAL A 352 -21.67 7.26 22.32
N SER A 353 -21.30 8.51 22.62
CA SER A 353 -20.90 9.48 21.59
C SER A 353 -19.81 10.40 22.17
N PRO A 354 -18.74 10.67 21.41
CA PRO A 354 -18.40 10.03 20.14
C PRO A 354 -18.05 8.54 20.33
N GLN A 355 -18.19 7.76 19.27
CA GLN A 355 -17.63 6.39 19.22
C GLN A 355 -16.10 6.43 19.26
N ALA A 356 -15.45 5.29 19.47
CA ALA A 356 -14.02 5.22 19.50
C ALA A 356 -13.42 5.57 18.12
N ARG A 357 -12.34 6.31 18.16
CA ARG A 357 -11.52 6.63 17.00
C ARG A 357 -10.04 6.48 17.34
N MET A 358 -9.26 6.16 16.34
CA MET A 358 -7.81 6.23 16.45
C MET A 358 -7.37 7.69 16.57
N ASN A 359 -6.41 7.94 17.41
CA ASN A 359 -5.71 9.22 17.50
C ASN A 359 -4.29 9.00 17.04
N MET A 360 -3.98 9.54 15.87
CA MET A 360 -2.70 9.43 15.19
C MET A 360 -1.68 10.46 15.67
N ASP A 361 -2.10 11.55 16.31
CA ASP A 361 -1.24 12.67 16.71
C ASP A 361 -0.05 12.26 17.61
N ARG A 362 -0.15 11.10 18.24
CA ARG A 362 0.86 10.58 19.18
C ARG A 362 1.54 9.30 18.72
N VAL A 363 1.34 8.91 17.49
CA VAL A 363 2.08 7.77 16.93
C VAL A 363 3.57 8.09 16.94
N SER A 364 4.37 7.11 17.35
CA SER A 364 5.82 7.28 17.49
C SER A 364 6.53 5.92 17.40
N PRO A 365 7.57 5.78 16.57
CA PRO A 365 8.10 6.82 15.70
C PRO A 365 7.24 7.06 14.46
N ARG A 366 7.27 8.28 13.92
CA ARG A 366 6.62 8.63 12.65
C ARG A 366 7.44 9.64 11.87
N LEU A 367 7.23 9.70 10.58
CA LEU A 367 7.61 10.79 9.69
C LEU A 367 6.56 11.90 9.82
N GLY A 368 6.78 13.06 9.28
CA GLY A 368 5.80 14.13 9.19
C GLY A 368 4.95 14.42 10.42
N ALA A 369 3.73 14.83 10.17
CA ALA A 369 2.73 15.12 11.17
C ALA A 369 1.56 14.13 11.17
N TYR A 370 1.28 13.52 10.03
CA TYR A 370 0.16 12.62 9.81
C TYR A 370 0.68 11.22 9.53
N ILE A 371 -0.14 10.23 9.78
CA ILE A 371 0.00 8.82 9.41
C ILE A 371 -1.39 8.25 9.37
N ASP A 372 -1.66 7.37 8.44
CA ASP A 372 -2.92 6.67 8.40
C ASP A 372 -2.77 5.15 8.35
N ALA A 373 -3.85 4.41 8.18
CA ALA A 373 -3.83 2.96 8.25
C ALA A 373 -4.57 2.35 7.08
N GLU A 374 -3.86 1.60 6.25
CA GLU A 374 -4.43 0.94 5.08
C GLU A 374 -4.60 -0.57 5.29
N PRO A 375 -5.62 -1.15 4.64
CA PRO A 375 -5.85 -2.60 4.67
C PRO A 375 -4.85 -3.36 3.81
N ASN A 376 -4.37 -2.75 2.73
CA ASN A 376 -3.48 -3.33 1.73
C ASN A 376 -2.59 -2.26 1.12
N GLN A 377 -1.54 -2.69 0.44
CA GLN A 377 -0.68 -1.81 -0.35
C GLN A 377 -1.46 -1.11 -1.48
N PRO A 378 -1.54 0.20 -1.51
CA PRO A 378 -2.28 0.96 -2.52
C PRO A 378 -1.37 1.45 -3.65
N PHE A 379 -0.73 0.55 -4.40
CA PHE A 379 0.15 0.93 -5.51
C PHE A 379 -0.43 2.00 -6.42
N SER A 380 0.31 3.07 -6.64
CA SER A 380 -0.10 4.16 -7.51
C SER A 380 1.04 4.72 -8.37
N THR A 381 0.72 5.40 -9.46
CA THR A 381 1.70 6.04 -10.33
C THR A 381 2.02 7.47 -9.94
N ASP A 382 1.28 8.05 -9.03
CA ASP A 382 1.45 9.40 -8.50
C ASP A 382 1.98 9.43 -7.07
N ALA A 383 2.08 8.24 -6.44
CA ALA A 383 2.39 8.08 -5.03
C ALA A 383 1.41 8.88 -4.15
N LEU A 384 0.11 8.66 -4.38
CA LEU A 384 -1.03 9.22 -3.66
C LEU A 384 -2.17 8.19 -3.62
N GLY A 385 -1.85 6.90 -3.62
CA GLY A 385 -2.84 5.83 -3.70
C GLY A 385 -3.61 5.60 -2.41
N ASP A 386 -3.04 5.92 -1.29
CA ASP A 386 -3.57 5.86 0.06
C ASP A 386 -4.44 7.06 0.43
N ASP A 387 -4.16 8.24 -0.14
CA ASP A 387 -4.90 9.48 0.08
C ASP A 387 -6.33 9.51 -0.50
N THR A 388 -6.80 8.46 -1.14
CA THR A 388 -8.06 8.49 -1.90
C THR A 388 -9.32 8.55 -1.04
N ASP A 389 -9.26 8.07 0.19
CA ASP A 389 -10.41 7.94 1.10
C ASP A 389 -10.38 8.95 2.25
N ASP A 390 -9.28 9.65 2.47
CA ASP A 390 -9.10 10.62 3.53
C ASP A 390 -8.62 11.96 2.93
N ALA A 391 -8.99 13.07 3.54
CA ALA A 391 -8.56 14.40 3.09
C ALA A 391 -7.15 14.77 3.60
N THR A 392 -6.45 13.82 4.18
CA THR A 392 -5.18 14.02 4.87
C THR A 392 -4.10 13.25 4.12
N ASN A 393 -3.20 13.98 3.49
CA ASN A 393 -2.02 13.42 2.85
C ASN A 393 -0.96 13.20 3.93
N ASP A 394 -0.50 11.99 4.08
CA ASP A 394 0.54 11.60 5.06
C ASP A 394 1.96 11.58 4.46
N GLU A 395 2.12 11.78 3.13
CA GLU A 395 3.39 12.13 2.52
C GLU A 395 3.78 13.58 2.86
N ASP A 396 3.97 13.89 4.14
CA ASP A 396 4.13 15.26 4.63
C ASP A 396 5.47 15.57 5.31
N SER A 397 6.37 14.60 5.40
CA SER A 397 7.67 14.80 6.08
C SER A 397 8.62 15.73 5.32
N VAL A 398 8.46 15.84 4.01
CA VAL A 398 9.28 16.69 3.15
C VAL A 398 8.45 17.50 2.16
N THR A 399 8.93 18.70 1.87
CA THR A 399 8.44 19.47 0.73
C THR A 399 9.50 19.43 -0.36
N LEU A 400 9.22 18.74 -1.45
CA LEU A 400 10.12 18.64 -2.58
C LEU A 400 10.02 19.88 -3.48
N PRO A 401 11.12 20.30 -4.15
CA PRO A 401 11.08 21.38 -5.12
C PRO A 401 10.12 21.05 -6.28
N ALA A 402 9.23 21.95 -6.61
CA ALA A 402 8.24 21.75 -7.68
C ALA A 402 8.88 21.48 -9.06
N ASP A 403 10.10 21.97 -9.26
CA ASP A 403 10.88 21.77 -10.49
C ASP A 403 11.87 20.58 -10.42
N GLY A 404 11.80 19.80 -9.34
CA GLY A 404 12.57 18.58 -9.14
C GLY A 404 13.88 18.76 -8.39
N ILE A 405 14.50 17.63 -8.08
CA ILE A 405 15.81 17.54 -7.39
C ILE A 405 16.90 17.95 -8.38
N ARG A 406 17.57 19.07 -8.09
CA ARG A 406 18.71 19.56 -8.91
C ARG A 406 20.02 19.03 -8.34
N THR A 407 20.77 18.27 -9.17
CA THR A 407 22.00 17.61 -8.75
C THR A 407 22.91 17.30 -9.94
N GLU A 408 24.00 16.60 -9.69
CA GLU A 408 24.91 16.06 -10.71
C GLU A 408 25.58 14.76 -10.23
N PRO A 409 26.10 13.92 -11.12
CA PRO A 409 26.81 12.69 -10.72
C PRO A 409 27.94 12.96 -9.73
N GLY A 410 28.00 12.16 -8.66
CA GLY A 410 29.00 12.27 -7.61
C GLY A 410 28.79 13.43 -6.62
N ALA A 411 27.74 14.22 -6.78
CA ALA A 411 27.36 15.24 -5.81
C ALA A 411 26.70 14.61 -4.58
N THR A 412 26.68 15.37 -3.48
CA THR A 412 25.91 15.01 -2.29
C THR A 412 24.56 15.70 -2.34
N TYR A 413 23.49 14.93 -2.31
CA TYR A 413 22.14 15.42 -2.11
C TYR A 413 21.74 15.27 -0.64
N ASN A 414 21.24 16.33 -0.04
CA ASN A 414 20.83 16.36 1.37
C ASN A 414 19.34 16.61 1.50
N LEU A 415 18.69 15.91 2.42
CA LEU A 415 17.28 16.06 2.75
C LEU A 415 17.09 16.00 4.26
N SER A 416 16.13 16.74 4.77
CA SER A 416 15.88 16.81 6.23
C SER A 416 14.41 16.55 6.52
N PRO A 417 13.92 15.31 6.36
CA PRO A 417 12.52 14.99 6.67
C PRO A 417 12.21 15.30 8.13
N THR A 418 11.02 15.81 8.34
CA THR A 418 10.46 15.98 9.68
C THR A 418 10.09 14.61 10.25
N CYS A 419 10.18 14.45 11.55
CA CYS A 419 9.91 13.18 12.20
C CYS A 419 9.62 13.37 13.69
N ALA A 420 9.04 12.36 14.32
CA ALA A 420 8.80 12.33 15.75
C ALA A 420 9.17 10.97 16.35
N GLY A 421 9.62 10.99 17.60
CA GLY A 421 9.93 9.79 18.36
C GLY A 421 11.34 9.24 18.17
N ALA A 422 11.64 8.17 18.89
CA ALA A 422 12.94 7.52 18.89
C ALA A 422 12.99 6.47 17.77
N GLY A 423 13.34 6.91 16.56
CA GLY A 423 13.50 6.06 15.39
C GLY A 423 14.71 6.43 14.57
N LYS A 424 15.09 5.56 13.64
CA LYS A 424 16.06 5.85 12.58
C LYS A 424 15.33 5.98 11.25
N VAL A 425 15.71 7.00 10.50
CA VAL A 425 15.21 7.25 9.15
C VAL A 425 16.25 6.81 8.14
N ALA A 426 15.82 6.16 7.08
CA ALA A 426 16.57 5.90 5.87
C ALA A 426 15.71 6.26 4.65
N GLY A 427 16.36 6.63 3.55
CA GLY A 427 15.69 6.97 2.31
C GLY A 427 16.36 6.33 1.10
N TRP A 428 15.60 6.13 0.05
CA TRP A 428 16.03 5.61 -1.25
C TRP A 428 15.49 6.52 -2.33
N ILE A 429 16.28 6.79 -3.35
CA ILE A 429 15.85 7.51 -4.55
C ILE A 429 16.32 6.67 -5.74
N ASP A 430 15.40 6.26 -6.60
CA ASP A 430 15.72 5.59 -7.86
C ASP A 430 16.32 6.61 -8.84
N TRP A 431 17.64 6.79 -8.73
CA TRP A 431 18.38 7.77 -9.52
C TRP A 431 18.51 7.39 -10.98
N ASN A 432 18.52 6.09 -11.28
CA ASN A 432 18.74 5.57 -12.63
C ASN A 432 17.44 5.22 -13.37
N HIS A 433 16.29 5.41 -12.72
CA HIS A 433 14.94 5.17 -13.24
C HIS A 433 14.71 3.72 -13.71
N ASN A 434 15.33 2.75 -13.03
CA ASN A 434 15.17 1.34 -13.38
C ASN A 434 13.93 0.68 -12.76
N GLY A 435 13.19 1.41 -11.91
CA GLY A 435 11.97 0.96 -11.27
C GLY A 435 12.18 0.12 -10.00
N THR A 436 13.38 0.18 -9.42
CA THR A 436 13.73 -0.50 -8.16
C THR A 436 14.61 0.41 -7.30
N PHE A 437 14.65 0.15 -5.99
CA PHE A 437 15.57 0.85 -5.10
C PHE A 437 16.84 0.01 -4.89
N ASP A 438 17.90 0.39 -5.54
CA ASP A 438 19.19 -0.30 -5.48
C ASP A 438 20.02 0.08 -4.25
N ALA A 439 21.02 -0.75 -3.91
CA ALA A 439 21.87 -0.52 -2.76
C ALA A 439 22.67 0.81 -2.86
N GLY A 440 23.01 1.25 -4.08
CA GLY A 440 23.70 2.51 -4.35
C GLY A 440 22.84 3.76 -4.22
N GLU A 441 21.54 3.57 -4.05
CA GLU A 441 20.52 4.62 -4.03
C GLU A 441 20.03 4.96 -2.62
N LYS A 442 20.55 4.24 -1.63
CA LYS A 442 20.24 4.44 -0.22
C LYS A 442 21.00 5.64 0.37
N SER A 443 20.31 6.41 1.23
CA SER A 443 20.92 7.43 2.08
C SER A 443 21.76 6.81 3.20
N ASN A 444 22.46 7.66 3.97
CA ASN A 444 22.85 7.29 5.32
C ASN A 444 21.61 7.03 6.18
N GLU A 445 21.80 6.31 7.28
CA GLU A 445 20.78 6.16 8.33
C GLU A 445 20.96 7.25 9.38
N ALA A 446 19.91 7.98 9.69
CA ALA A 446 19.96 9.08 10.64
C ALA A 446 18.88 8.92 11.75
N PRO A 447 19.23 9.21 13.00
CA PRO A 447 18.22 9.26 14.06
C PRO A 447 17.29 10.45 13.86
N CYS A 448 16.03 10.28 14.27
CA CYS A 448 15.11 11.41 14.44
C CYS A 448 15.56 12.23 15.66
N ALA A 449 16.13 13.39 15.43
CA ALA A 449 16.66 14.25 16.47
C ALA A 449 16.12 15.68 16.31
N SER A 450 15.58 16.23 17.40
CA SER A 450 14.97 17.57 17.38
C SER A 450 13.92 17.78 16.28
N GLY A 451 13.15 16.73 15.99
CA GLY A 451 12.07 16.77 15.02
C GLY A 451 12.49 16.60 13.57
N LYS A 452 13.75 16.24 13.29
CA LYS A 452 14.25 16.03 11.92
C LYS A 452 15.29 14.94 11.87
N ALA A 453 15.38 14.27 10.73
CA ALA A 453 16.51 13.40 10.38
C ALA A 453 17.37 14.07 9.30
N GLN A 454 18.69 13.86 9.34
CA GLN A 454 19.61 14.42 8.37
C GLN A 454 20.07 13.33 7.41
N LEU A 455 19.45 13.27 6.25
CA LEU A 455 19.75 12.29 5.21
C LEU A 455 20.68 12.89 4.16
N SER A 456 21.57 12.08 3.63
CA SER A 456 22.44 12.42 2.52
C SER A 456 22.66 11.23 1.59
N TRP A 457 22.68 11.50 0.31
CA TRP A 457 22.99 10.54 -0.77
C TRP A 457 24.22 10.99 -1.51
N THR A 458 25.00 10.05 -1.98
CA THR A 458 25.95 10.31 -3.06
C THR A 458 25.26 9.95 -4.37
N VAL A 459 25.05 10.94 -5.23
CA VAL A 459 24.36 10.71 -6.51
C VAL A 459 25.19 9.76 -7.39
N PRO A 460 24.65 8.63 -7.83
CA PRO A 460 25.43 7.65 -8.58
C PRO A 460 25.81 8.13 -9.98
N ALA A 461 26.77 7.45 -10.59
CA ALA A 461 27.30 7.84 -11.90
C ALA A 461 26.31 7.60 -13.06
N ASP A 462 25.40 6.67 -12.87
CA ASP A 462 24.36 6.27 -13.82
C ASP A 462 23.04 7.00 -13.62
N VAL A 463 23.05 8.10 -12.86
CA VAL A 463 21.86 8.94 -12.67
C VAL A 463 21.26 9.38 -14.02
N VAL A 464 19.94 9.33 -14.10
CA VAL A 464 19.16 9.70 -15.27
C VAL A 464 18.40 10.99 -15.01
N ARG A 465 18.35 11.87 -16.02
CA ARG A 465 17.50 13.05 -15.97
C ARG A 465 16.07 12.68 -16.28
N SER A 466 15.14 13.13 -15.45
CA SER A 466 13.71 13.04 -15.76
C SER A 466 13.37 13.85 -17.01
N VAL A 467 12.57 13.28 -17.92
CA VAL A 467 12.11 13.96 -19.13
C VAL A 467 11.05 15.00 -18.76
N ASP A 468 11.13 16.18 -19.35
CA ASP A 468 10.11 17.20 -19.17
C ASP A 468 8.88 16.81 -19.99
N GLY A 469 7.74 16.52 -19.31
CA GLY A 469 6.45 16.28 -19.95
C GLY A 469 5.52 17.46 -19.70
N GLU A 470 4.58 17.71 -20.62
CA GLU A 470 3.60 18.80 -20.48
C GLU A 470 2.69 18.64 -19.24
N ASP A 471 2.57 17.42 -18.72
CA ASP A 471 1.74 17.01 -17.59
C ASP A 471 2.54 16.53 -16.38
N GLY A 472 3.87 16.63 -16.42
CA GLY A 472 4.74 16.23 -15.30
C GLY A 472 4.77 14.71 -15.01
N VAL A 473 3.99 13.92 -15.71
CA VAL A 473 3.79 12.47 -15.42
C VAL A 473 4.79 11.57 -16.17
N GLY A 474 5.39 12.03 -17.27
CA GLY A 474 6.05 11.15 -18.24
C GLY A 474 7.34 10.45 -17.81
N SER A 475 8.11 10.94 -16.84
CA SER A 475 9.37 10.30 -16.43
C SER A 475 9.84 10.69 -15.05
N ALA A 476 8.91 10.88 -14.13
CA ALA A 476 9.27 10.96 -12.72
C ALA A 476 9.83 9.61 -12.26
N THR A 477 10.70 9.67 -11.28
CA THR A 477 11.10 8.51 -10.47
C THR A 477 10.49 8.62 -9.08
N TYR A 478 10.91 7.74 -8.19
CA TYR A 478 10.32 7.65 -6.85
C TYR A 478 11.40 7.75 -5.79
N MET A 479 10.97 8.26 -4.64
CA MET A 479 11.73 8.29 -3.41
C MET A 479 10.89 7.64 -2.32
N ARG A 480 11.48 6.75 -1.55
CA ARG A 480 10.89 6.14 -0.36
C ARG A 480 11.64 6.61 0.87
N LEU A 481 10.92 7.03 1.89
CA LEU A 481 11.44 7.31 3.23
C LEU A 481 10.84 6.30 4.22
N ARG A 482 11.63 5.84 5.16
CA ARG A 482 11.15 4.95 6.22
C ARG A 482 11.74 5.36 7.57
N ILE A 483 10.89 5.33 8.59
CA ILE A 483 11.32 5.47 9.99
C ILE A 483 10.97 4.19 10.76
N THR A 484 11.85 3.73 11.62
CA THR A 484 11.56 2.60 12.51
C THR A 484 12.40 2.66 13.80
N ALA A 485 11.84 2.11 14.88
CA ALA A 485 12.57 1.81 16.10
C ALA A 485 13.01 0.35 16.19
N ASP A 486 12.69 -0.47 15.19
CA ASP A 486 13.05 -1.89 15.16
C ASP A 486 14.57 -2.08 15.12
N LYS A 487 15.04 -3.06 15.88
CA LYS A 487 16.47 -3.37 15.99
C LYS A 487 16.93 -4.46 15.02
N ASN A 488 16.01 -5.07 14.29
CA ASN A 488 16.28 -6.18 13.38
C ASN A 488 16.82 -5.74 12.00
N GLY A 489 16.90 -4.44 11.72
CA GLY A 489 17.41 -3.90 10.47
C GLY A 489 16.42 -3.90 9.30
N ASN A 490 15.18 -4.35 9.47
CA ASN A 490 14.19 -4.36 8.39
C ASN A 490 13.83 -2.96 7.89
N GLY A 491 13.71 -1.98 8.78
CA GLY A 491 13.49 -0.58 8.40
C GLY A 491 14.66 0.08 7.68
N GLN A 492 15.75 -0.64 7.50
CA GLN A 492 16.92 -0.21 6.75
C GLN A 492 16.95 -0.80 5.33
N LYS A 493 15.87 -1.47 4.91
CA LYS A 493 15.63 -2.02 3.57
C LYS A 493 14.51 -1.24 2.89
N PRO A 494 14.55 -1.11 1.56
CA PRO A 494 13.49 -0.41 0.83
C PRO A 494 12.16 -1.18 0.85
N VAL A 495 12.19 -2.47 1.08
CA VAL A 495 11.03 -3.37 1.14
C VAL A 495 11.00 -4.12 2.47
N GLY A 496 9.85 -4.66 2.82
CA GLY A 496 9.68 -5.46 4.04
C GLY A 496 8.84 -4.77 5.11
N GLY A 497 8.29 -5.59 6.01
CA GLY A 497 7.47 -5.13 7.13
C GLY A 497 8.32 -4.77 8.37
N THR A 498 7.92 -3.73 9.09
CA THR A 498 8.46 -3.37 10.41
C THR A 498 7.36 -3.38 11.46
N ALA A 499 7.72 -3.66 12.70
CA ALA A 499 6.78 -3.67 13.83
C ALA A 499 6.55 -2.27 14.43
N THR A 500 7.29 -1.29 13.98
CA THR A 500 7.14 0.11 14.39
C THR A 500 7.47 1.03 13.22
N GLY A 501 6.87 2.19 13.14
CA GLY A 501 7.30 3.25 12.24
C GLY A 501 6.30 3.59 11.15
N GLU A 502 6.81 4.08 10.03
CA GLU A 502 6.07 4.63 8.91
C GLU A 502 6.89 4.54 7.62
N VAL A 503 6.19 4.54 6.50
CA VAL A 503 6.74 4.57 5.15
C VAL A 503 6.08 5.73 4.40
N GLU A 504 6.85 6.58 3.78
CA GLU A 504 6.36 7.62 2.86
C GLU A 504 6.99 7.45 1.49
N ASP A 505 6.20 7.49 0.46
CA ASP A 505 6.62 7.41 -0.93
C ASP A 505 6.34 8.72 -1.66
N TYR A 506 7.29 9.18 -2.42
CA TYR A 506 7.21 10.43 -3.15
C TYR A 506 7.53 10.22 -4.61
N ARG A 507 6.70 10.75 -5.48
CA ARG A 507 7.05 10.88 -6.88
C ARG A 507 7.96 12.08 -7.07
N VAL A 508 9.16 11.89 -7.65
CA VAL A 508 10.18 12.92 -7.76
C VAL A 508 10.67 13.08 -9.20
N ALA A 509 11.03 14.30 -9.58
CA ALA A 509 11.78 14.55 -10.81
C ALA A 509 13.25 14.80 -10.48
N VAL A 510 14.16 14.25 -11.28
CA VAL A 510 15.60 14.45 -11.15
C VAL A 510 16.10 15.32 -12.27
N ARG A 511 16.81 16.40 -11.93
CA ARG A 511 17.39 17.37 -12.86
C ARG A 511 18.90 17.31 -12.77
N VAL A 512 19.55 16.82 -13.81
CA VAL A 512 20.99 16.77 -13.96
C VAL A 512 21.39 17.44 -15.27
N PRO A 513 22.60 18.02 -15.37
CA PRO A 513 23.07 18.61 -16.62
C PRO A 513 23.30 17.54 -17.68
N THR A 514 22.93 17.86 -18.91
CA THR A 514 23.13 16.97 -20.06
C THR A 514 23.78 17.68 -21.24
N LEU A 515 24.52 16.93 -22.02
CA LEU A 515 25.17 17.37 -23.23
C LEU A 515 24.83 16.44 -24.39
N GLN A 516 24.40 17.04 -25.49
CA GLN A 516 24.23 16.36 -26.77
C GLN A 516 25.12 17.01 -27.81
N LEU A 517 25.82 16.22 -28.60
CA LEU A 517 26.70 16.67 -29.64
C LEU A 517 26.13 16.26 -31.00
N VAL A 518 26.19 17.18 -31.97
CA VAL A 518 25.70 16.96 -33.33
C VAL A 518 26.70 17.49 -34.34
N LYS A 519 27.04 16.66 -35.29
CA LYS A 519 27.86 17.00 -36.47
C LYS A 519 27.01 17.38 -37.66
N ASN A 520 27.28 18.52 -38.23
CA ASN A 520 26.80 18.89 -39.54
C ASN A 520 27.96 18.86 -40.54
N VAL A 521 27.70 18.46 -41.76
CA VAL A 521 28.64 18.46 -42.86
C VAL A 521 28.05 19.19 -44.04
N ASP A 522 28.71 20.26 -44.47
CA ASP A 522 28.37 20.99 -45.71
C ASP A 522 29.23 20.49 -46.86
N ASN A 523 28.68 19.63 -47.69
CA ASN A 523 29.30 19.04 -48.84
C ASN A 523 29.13 19.93 -50.09
N LYS A 524 29.26 21.26 -49.94
CA LYS A 524 29.01 22.27 -50.95
C LYS A 524 29.68 21.98 -52.29
N TYR A 525 30.83 21.34 -52.29
CA TYR A 525 31.60 21.02 -53.50
C TYR A 525 31.56 19.53 -53.88
N ALA A 526 30.76 18.71 -53.17
CA ALA A 526 30.52 17.33 -53.55
C ALA A 526 29.58 17.23 -54.75
N THR A 527 29.76 16.22 -55.58
CA THR A 527 28.92 15.92 -56.75
C THR A 527 28.34 14.52 -56.66
N ALA A 528 27.48 14.14 -57.61
CA ALA A 528 26.96 12.78 -57.67
C ALA A 528 28.06 11.72 -57.91
N GLU A 529 29.15 12.12 -58.57
CA GLU A 529 30.30 11.23 -58.88
C GLU A 529 31.34 11.22 -57.71
N VAL A 530 31.41 12.34 -56.97
CA VAL A 530 32.34 12.49 -55.81
C VAL A 530 31.51 12.79 -54.61
N ALA A 531 31.05 11.72 -53.98
CA ALA A 531 30.25 11.82 -52.73
C ALA A 531 31.06 12.45 -51.61
N GLY A 532 30.48 13.43 -50.95
CA GLY A 532 31.06 14.00 -49.72
C GLY A 532 31.01 13.02 -48.55
N LEU A 533 31.75 13.32 -47.52
CA LEU A 533 31.72 12.53 -46.27
C LEU A 533 30.40 12.76 -45.54
N GLY A 534 29.87 11.69 -44.92
CA GLY A 534 28.77 11.79 -43.98
C GLY A 534 29.24 12.27 -42.60
N ALA A 535 28.31 12.73 -41.79
CA ALA A 535 28.60 13.18 -40.43
C ALA A 535 29.23 12.07 -39.54
N ASP A 536 28.84 10.84 -39.80
CA ASP A 536 29.31 9.62 -39.13
C ASP A 536 30.82 9.36 -39.28
N GLN A 537 31.50 10.06 -40.16
CA GLN A 537 32.95 9.97 -40.35
C GLN A 537 33.76 10.77 -39.32
N TRP A 538 33.09 11.55 -38.50
CA TRP A 538 33.71 12.28 -37.38
C TRP A 538 33.23 11.76 -36.05
N THR A 539 34.19 11.49 -35.15
CA THR A 539 33.92 11.20 -33.77
C THR A 539 33.89 12.49 -32.96
N LEU A 540 32.78 12.73 -32.32
CA LEU A 540 32.58 13.86 -31.41
C LEU A 540 32.81 13.40 -29.97
N THR A 541 33.46 14.25 -29.19
CA THR A 541 33.70 14.00 -27.77
C THR A 541 33.47 15.30 -27.00
N GLY A 542 32.70 15.22 -25.91
CA GLY A 542 32.47 16.37 -25.05
C GLY A 542 32.23 15.92 -23.61
N GLY A 543 32.95 16.54 -22.66
CA GLY A 543 32.80 16.17 -21.27
C GLY A 543 34.07 16.36 -20.44
N ALA A 544 34.01 15.83 -19.20
CA ALA A 544 35.12 15.86 -18.25
C ALA A 544 35.26 14.50 -17.56
N GLY A 545 36.43 13.87 -17.72
CA GLY A 545 36.75 12.60 -17.05
C GLY A 545 35.81 11.46 -17.46
N ALA A 546 35.20 10.82 -16.48
CA ALA A 546 34.29 9.69 -16.67
C ALA A 546 32.92 10.11 -17.25
N TYR A 547 32.60 11.40 -17.22
CA TYR A 547 31.31 11.94 -17.67
C TYR A 547 31.46 12.59 -19.02
N THR A 548 31.62 11.77 -20.04
CA THR A 548 31.95 12.19 -21.39
C THR A 548 30.94 11.64 -22.40
N ALA A 549 30.35 12.54 -23.15
CA ALA A 549 29.52 12.21 -24.31
C ALA A 549 30.43 11.90 -25.51
N THR A 550 30.26 10.77 -26.17
CA THR A 550 31.04 10.38 -27.35
C THR A 550 30.13 9.73 -28.38
N GLY A 551 30.32 10.06 -29.65
CA GLY A 551 29.58 9.41 -30.74
C GLY A 551 30.06 9.83 -32.14
N ASN A 552 29.81 8.99 -33.13
CA ASN A 552 30.10 9.24 -34.52
C ASN A 552 28.96 10.03 -35.17
N GLY A 553 29.24 11.26 -35.61
CA GLY A 553 28.24 12.15 -36.15
C GLY A 553 27.24 12.74 -35.14
N THR A 554 26.92 12.00 -34.12
CA THR A 554 26.05 12.42 -33.04
C THR A 554 26.30 11.52 -31.83
N THR A 555 26.01 12.03 -30.62
CA THR A 555 25.98 11.22 -29.42
C THR A 555 24.68 10.40 -29.26
N GLY A 556 23.78 10.46 -30.27
CA GLY A 556 22.51 9.74 -30.28
C GLY A 556 21.40 10.37 -29.43
N GLY A 557 21.78 10.97 -28.29
CA GLY A 557 20.89 11.64 -27.37
C GLY A 557 21.66 12.43 -26.30
N PRO A 558 20.93 13.05 -25.35
CA PRO A 558 21.56 13.74 -24.25
C PRO A 558 22.31 12.75 -23.34
N THR A 559 23.55 13.04 -23.03
CA THR A 559 24.39 12.30 -22.09
C THR A 559 24.57 13.14 -20.83
N VAL A 560 24.44 12.54 -19.66
CA VAL A 560 24.65 13.23 -18.39
C VAL A 560 26.13 13.61 -18.26
N VAL A 561 26.38 14.88 -17.92
CA VAL A 561 27.71 15.43 -17.70
C VAL A 561 27.80 16.12 -16.34
N ARG A 562 28.94 16.64 -15.97
CA ARG A 562 29.09 17.44 -14.75
C ARG A 562 29.13 18.93 -15.05
N THR A 563 28.78 19.71 -14.05
CA THR A 563 29.00 21.17 -14.09
C THR A 563 30.47 21.50 -14.17
N GLY A 564 30.79 22.71 -14.65
CA GLY A 564 32.16 23.16 -14.82
C GLY A 564 32.65 23.02 -16.27
N ASN A 565 33.96 22.97 -16.42
CA ASN A 565 34.61 22.93 -17.74
C ASN A 565 34.51 21.52 -18.35
N ASN A 566 33.90 21.45 -19.52
CA ASN A 566 33.78 20.26 -20.36
C ASN A 566 34.47 20.52 -21.67
N ASP A 567 35.52 19.76 -22.02
CA ASP A 567 36.26 19.92 -23.24
C ASP A 567 35.47 19.32 -24.41
N LEU A 568 35.34 20.08 -25.50
CA LEU A 568 34.74 19.64 -26.74
C LEU A 568 35.80 19.38 -27.77
N SER A 569 35.70 18.31 -28.52
CA SER A 569 36.59 17.98 -29.61
C SER A 569 35.92 17.15 -30.70
N GLU A 570 36.45 17.24 -31.91
CA GLU A 570 36.14 16.28 -32.97
C GLU A 570 37.42 15.70 -33.58
N THR A 571 37.33 14.46 -34.03
CA THR A 571 38.39 13.74 -34.71
C THR A 571 37.82 12.92 -35.86
N THR A 572 38.61 12.66 -36.89
CA THR A 572 38.27 11.72 -37.95
C THR A 572 39.46 10.83 -38.27
N ALA A 573 39.22 9.55 -38.44
CA ALA A 573 40.19 8.58 -38.92
C ALA A 573 40.19 8.51 -40.48
N ASN A 574 39.23 9.14 -41.12
CA ASN A 574 39.13 9.14 -42.59
C ASN A 574 40.11 10.14 -43.18
N PRO A 575 41.08 9.72 -44.00
CA PRO A 575 42.06 10.66 -44.63
C PRO A 575 41.40 11.73 -45.49
N ALA A 576 40.20 11.45 -46.07
CA ALA A 576 39.46 12.42 -46.83
C ALA A 576 38.94 13.59 -46.00
N GLY A 577 38.92 13.47 -44.67
CA GLY A 577 38.60 14.55 -43.73
C GLY A 577 39.49 15.76 -43.86
N ALA A 578 40.75 15.58 -44.31
CA ALA A 578 41.66 16.70 -44.64
C ALA A 578 41.17 17.65 -45.73
N GLY A 579 40.22 17.18 -46.55
CA GLY A 579 39.53 17.96 -47.55
C GLY A 579 38.42 18.89 -47.02
N TYR A 580 38.23 18.92 -45.68
CA TYR A 580 37.23 19.76 -45.04
C TYR A 580 37.87 20.83 -44.16
N GLU A 581 37.23 21.97 -44.11
CA GLU A 581 37.50 23.02 -43.15
C GLU A 581 36.65 22.80 -41.93
N MET A 582 37.29 22.65 -40.79
CA MET A 582 36.61 22.47 -39.52
C MET A 582 35.93 23.77 -39.10
N GLY A 583 34.67 23.70 -38.72
CA GLY A 583 33.92 24.82 -38.16
C GLY A 583 34.26 25.05 -36.67
N GLN A 584 33.56 26.02 -36.14
CA GLN A 584 33.59 26.27 -34.69
C GLN A 584 32.37 25.63 -34.03
N TRP A 585 32.52 25.20 -32.82
CA TRP A 585 31.42 24.75 -31.98
C TRP A 585 30.46 25.90 -31.71
N SER A 586 29.16 25.60 -31.72
CA SER A 586 28.08 26.45 -31.25
C SER A 586 27.21 25.67 -30.31
N CYS A 587 26.93 26.21 -29.12
CA CYS A 587 26.16 25.56 -28.12
C CYS A 587 24.97 26.43 -27.71
N GLU A 588 23.82 25.77 -27.53
CA GLU A 588 22.55 26.39 -27.14
C GLU A 588 21.77 25.50 -26.20
N GLN A 589 20.68 26.01 -25.66
CA GLN A 589 19.76 25.19 -24.89
C GLN A 589 19.10 24.15 -25.83
N ALA A 590 19.09 22.88 -25.35
CA ALA A 590 18.45 21.81 -26.09
C ALA A 590 16.95 22.08 -26.28
N PRO A 591 16.38 21.77 -27.48
CA PRO A 591 14.95 21.94 -27.73
C PRO A 591 14.07 21.17 -26.72
N GLY A 592 12.87 21.69 -26.44
CA GLY A 592 11.90 21.06 -25.53
C GLY A 592 12.22 21.26 -24.06
N THR A 593 13.15 22.11 -23.68
CA THR A 593 13.40 22.50 -22.29
C THR A 593 12.44 23.62 -21.91
N VAL A 594 11.58 23.36 -20.94
CA VAL A 594 10.60 24.35 -20.46
C VAL A 594 11.02 24.86 -19.08
N GLY A 595 10.98 26.17 -18.90
CA GLY A 595 11.08 26.81 -17.57
C GLY A 595 12.49 26.92 -16.98
N GLU A 596 13.55 26.52 -17.68
CA GLU A 596 14.92 26.63 -17.21
C GLU A 596 15.67 27.81 -17.85
N ASN A 597 16.38 28.58 -17.05
CA ASN A 597 17.25 29.63 -17.55
C ASN A 597 18.59 29.03 -17.99
N TYR A 598 18.85 29.00 -19.29
CA TYR A 598 20.12 28.55 -19.82
C TYR A 598 21.24 29.53 -19.43
N SER A 599 22.28 29.02 -18.81
CA SER A 599 23.40 29.80 -18.29
C SER A 599 24.76 29.28 -18.70
N SER A 600 24.84 28.14 -19.35
CA SER A 600 26.09 27.57 -19.87
C SER A 600 26.70 28.46 -20.95
N SER A 601 28.00 28.44 -21.05
CA SER A 601 28.75 29.31 -21.98
C SER A 601 29.88 28.58 -22.66
N LEU A 602 30.10 28.89 -23.93
CA LEU A 602 31.16 28.36 -24.76
C LEU A 602 32.37 29.34 -24.75
N SER A 603 33.55 28.81 -24.68
CA SER A 603 34.83 29.58 -24.78
C SER A 603 35.89 28.78 -25.53
N GLY A 604 36.95 29.45 -25.99
CA GLY A 604 38.08 28.81 -26.62
C GLY A 604 37.79 28.02 -27.87
N ALA A 605 36.68 28.36 -28.59
CA ALA A 605 36.34 27.71 -29.84
C ALA A 605 37.44 28.02 -30.88
N THR A 606 38.05 26.99 -31.43
CA THR A 606 39.12 27.04 -32.38
C THR A 606 38.73 26.35 -33.68
N THR A 607 39.42 26.72 -34.78
CA THR A 607 39.17 26.14 -36.10
C THR A 607 39.77 24.74 -36.28
N ASP A 608 40.37 24.16 -35.22
CA ASP A 608 40.80 22.77 -35.17
C ASP A 608 39.80 21.83 -34.52
N GLY A 609 38.54 22.27 -34.37
CA GLY A 609 37.46 21.46 -33.83
C GLY A 609 37.42 21.31 -32.29
N ARG A 610 38.13 22.19 -31.58
CA ARG A 610 38.16 22.22 -30.11
C ARG A 610 37.43 23.41 -29.53
N ALA A 611 36.87 23.21 -28.36
CA ALA A 611 36.27 24.28 -27.56
C ALA A 611 36.19 23.84 -26.09
N GLN A 612 35.88 24.77 -25.19
CA GLN A 612 35.58 24.51 -23.81
C GLN A 612 34.19 25.01 -23.47
N LEU A 613 33.33 24.10 -23.01
CA LEU A 613 31.95 24.37 -22.57
C LEU A 613 31.92 24.47 -21.06
N GLN A 614 31.57 25.63 -20.53
CA GLN A 614 31.26 25.82 -19.11
C GLN A 614 29.80 25.43 -18.87
N VAL A 615 29.55 24.20 -18.43
CA VAL A 615 28.23 23.74 -18.05
C VAL A 615 27.84 24.28 -16.68
N ARG A 616 26.64 24.77 -16.53
CA ARG A 616 26.14 25.37 -15.28
C ARG A 616 24.77 24.80 -14.90
N GLY A 617 24.56 24.70 -13.58
CA GLY A 617 23.30 24.23 -13.03
C GLY A 617 22.91 22.86 -13.59
N THR A 618 21.69 22.73 -14.01
CA THR A 618 21.14 21.52 -14.62
C THR A 618 20.80 21.73 -16.11
N ASP A 619 21.58 22.59 -16.79
CA ASP A 619 21.34 22.93 -18.20
C ASP A 619 21.36 21.70 -19.11
N ARG A 620 20.46 21.71 -20.07
CA ARG A 620 20.46 20.77 -21.19
C ARG A 620 21.11 21.45 -22.39
N VAL A 621 22.29 21.02 -22.74
CA VAL A 621 23.11 21.68 -23.77
C VAL A 621 23.12 20.87 -25.05
N LEU A 622 22.79 21.51 -26.15
CA LEU A 622 23.02 21.01 -27.52
C LEU A 622 24.19 21.76 -28.14
N CYS A 623 25.26 21.04 -28.46
CA CYS A 623 26.39 21.62 -29.18
C CYS A 623 26.49 21.05 -30.58
N THR A 624 26.67 21.94 -31.55
CA THR A 624 26.77 21.64 -32.98
C THR A 624 28.08 22.12 -33.53
N ILE A 625 28.72 21.33 -34.42
CA ILE A 625 29.86 21.73 -35.21
C ILE A 625 29.62 21.39 -36.70
N THR A 626 29.93 22.33 -37.58
CA THR A 626 29.73 22.16 -39.01
C THR A 626 31.06 22.20 -39.75
N ASN A 627 31.42 21.13 -40.46
CA ASN A 627 32.58 21.13 -41.35
C ASN A 627 32.17 21.33 -42.79
N THR A 628 32.90 22.15 -43.49
CA THR A 628 32.62 22.53 -44.90
C THR A 628 33.71 21.95 -45.81
N ALA A 629 33.29 21.28 -46.86
CA ALA A 629 34.22 20.82 -47.89
C ALA A 629 35.03 21.98 -48.48
N LYS A 630 36.33 21.81 -48.55
CA LYS A 630 37.22 22.80 -49.19
C LYS A 630 37.06 22.74 -50.69
N PRO A 631 37.09 23.91 -51.39
CA PRO A 631 37.12 23.89 -52.83
C PRO A 631 38.46 23.27 -53.30
N GLY A 632 38.38 22.42 -54.29
CA GLY A 632 39.57 21.96 -55.01
C GLY A 632 40.21 23.10 -55.73
N SER A 633 41.54 23.08 -55.86
CA SER A 633 42.28 23.99 -56.69
C SER A 633 43.03 23.22 -57.76
N LEU A 634 43.05 23.76 -58.96
CA LEU A 634 43.80 23.20 -60.06
C LEU A 634 44.65 24.31 -60.63
N THR A 635 45.93 24.07 -60.67
CA THR A 635 46.87 25.00 -61.30
C THR A 635 47.58 24.27 -62.40
N TRP A 636 47.62 24.90 -63.50
CA TRP A 636 48.31 24.40 -64.72
C TRP A 636 49.02 25.51 -65.42
N ASN A 637 50.09 25.15 -66.11
CA ASN A 637 50.87 26.06 -66.96
C ASN A 637 50.96 25.48 -68.37
N LYS A 638 50.86 26.36 -69.37
CA LYS A 638 51.22 26.02 -70.69
C LYS A 638 52.68 26.38 -70.90
N VAL A 639 53.44 25.40 -71.36
CA VAL A 639 54.86 25.59 -71.64
C VAL A 639 55.12 25.23 -73.10
N ASP A 640 56.22 25.75 -73.66
CA ASP A 640 56.68 25.45 -75.02
C ASP A 640 57.17 23.97 -75.09
N SER A 641 57.57 23.54 -76.29
CA SER A 641 58.09 22.21 -76.56
C SER A 641 59.36 21.86 -75.78
N ASP A 642 59.99 22.82 -75.13
CA ASP A 642 61.13 22.65 -74.22
C ASP A 642 60.65 22.14 -72.83
N GLY A 643 59.31 22.13 -72.55
CA GLY A 643 58.75 21.76 -71.30
C GLY A 643 58.97 22.69 -70.09
N ILE A 644 59.59 23.88 -70.37
CA ILE A 644 60.01 24.84 -69.34
C ILE A 644 59.47 26.25 -69.58
N THR A 645 59.56 26.74 -70.80
CA THR A 645 59.26 28.14 -71.16
C THR A 645 57.75 28.41 -71.18
N PRO A 646 57.23 29.29 -70.28
CA PRO A 646 55.77 29.58 -70.23
C PRO A 646 55.31 30.27 -71.52
N LEU A 647 54.20 29.83 -72.12
CA LEU A 647 53.53 30.43 -73.26
C LEU A 647 52.41 31.36 -72.82
N ALA A 648 52.56 32.66 -73.15
CA ALA A 648 51.56 33.67 -72.88
C ALA A 648 50.46 33.67 -73.99
N GLY A 649 49.26 34.24 -73.68
CA GLY A 649 48.16 34.44 -74.65
C GLY A 649 47.37 33.20 -74.93
N THR A 650 47.48 32.14 -74.18
CA THR A 650 46.69 30.91 -74.33
C THR A 650 45.38 31.05 -73.59
N THR A 651 44.29 30.72 -74.28
CA THR A 651 42.96 30.62 -73.63
C THR A 651 42.73 29.19 -73.16
N TRP A 652 42.24 29.09 -72.01
CA TRP A 652 41.91 27.82 -71.36
C TRP A 652 40.43 27.66 -71.21
N THR A 653 39.93 26.47 -71.39
CA THR A 653 38.58 26.10 -71.04
C THR A 653 38.66 24.93 -70.07
N LEU A 654 38.16 25.12 -68.88
CA LEU A 654 38.05 24.06 -67.87
C LEU A 654 36.60 23.62 -67.82
N THR A 655 36.36 22.33 -67.97
CA THR A 655 35.02 21.72 -67.83
C THR A 655 35.10 20.57 -66.92
N GLY A 656 34.09 20.41 -66.08
CA GLY A 656 33.96 19.31 -65.16
C GLY A 656 32.62 19.35 -64.46
N PRO A 657 32.17 18.20 -63.95
CA PRO A 657 30.85 18.09 -63.32
C PRO A 657 30.71 18.88 -61.97
N SER A 658 31.86 19.25 -61.39
CA SER A 658 31.89 20.00 -60.11
C SER A 658 32.15 21.51 -60.29
N MET A 659 32.17 22.04 -61.49
CA MET A 659 32.44 23.46 -61.70
C MET A 659 31.16 24.28 -61.52
N PRO A 660 31.19 25.39 -60.77
CA PRO A 660 30.08 26.33 -60.74
C PRO A 660 29.87 26.89 -62.14
N ARG A 661 28.63 27.08 -62.58
CA ARG A 661 28.29 27.52 -63.97
C ARG A 661 28.91 28.85 -64.39
N ASN A 662 29.49 29.62 -63.49
CA ASN A 662 30.07 30.95 -63.78
C ASN A 662 31.53 31.09 -63.29
N ALA A 663 32.29 29.98 -63.13
CA ALA A 663 33.72 30.07 -62.85
C ALA A 663 34.46 30.53 -64.11
N THR A 664 35.00 31.76 -64.11
CA THR A 664 35.91 32.31 -65.15
C THR A 664 37.34 32.22 -64.66
#